data_b012b2bb83b98bef614b74d6fa447c3c
#
_entry.id   b012b2bb83b98bef614b74d6fa447c3c
#
_cell.length_a   1.000
_cell.length_b   1.000
_cell.length_c   1.000
_cell.angle_alpha   90.00
_cell.angle_beta   90.00
_cell.angle_gamma   90.00
#
_symmetry.space_group_name_H-M   'P 1'
#
loop_
_entity.id
_entity.type
_entity.pdbx_description
1 polymer ?
#
loop_
_entity_poly.entity_id
_entity_poly.type
_entity_poly.pdbx_seq_one_letter_code
_entity_poly.pdbx_strand_id
1 'polypeptide(L)'
;EEGKPMESRIKDVKCALRIFQSLRKADEQSSLNRARVDAMFDGANPYNQAQLNASGQGLKTNLNFGEAQRLLDISLSAYVDLYSSLEKLVEVKGTQGEPSEITQQEDIVSEEITHLLRSWPDFHSHYLRLCTTFIKHGTGITYFDTPDDWKFRVGSFADFLIPRQTPASESAIDVAIGRRQYHMHELFNFIKNPKAAEKVGWNVDEVKRVLLKNVTTRGRDSEKTLYSDWESLQAEMKNNDVHEGYQNPTISVLHFWVRELDGSISHYIAAEMDPKKFLYEKISRYEKPEHAYVMFTYGVGSNGTYHSVRGLGHRIFNHIQTSNRLRCQMIDGAMLGSAVMIQPENQRALDELGFTYYGAYAVLSPNVNIIEKAAPNLSTGVQPALNDISNQLALNTDTISTYGPNQSSPYKNQMQVVADMDVSTRLSGASLNLFYASWNRLLKEVVRRIVKGKKRDAALSEFYNRCAERGVQESFIKTLDLAKTKAVRSIGNGSYANRLVALRELQAISGSFDEVGRKNLTRDIVSTRVGHDLADRYAPVVEGTRPTIDSKIAYLENQQLSEGISVPVVSTELHAAHLAEHIPALTGLIEQLNTGQADPLQVLPALQAFYEHIAMTAEQLAGDPMQEGLVGQAKQALQYAEEMINNTSKQVQKMQREAAEAGGLPEEGGDPAMDAKMQEHQMKMQMAQQKAELDMQLKQAK
;
A
#
# COMPACT_ATOMS: atom_id res chain seq x y z
N GLU A 1 1.21 20.94 -39.43
CA GLU A 1 0.58 22.15 -38.84
C GLU A 1 0.94 22.17 -37.36
N GLU A 2 1.93 22.95 -36.98
CA GLU A 2 2.22 23.27 -35.60
C GLU A 2 1.03 24.06 -35.04
N GLY A 3 0.18 23.40 -34.24
CA GLY A 3 -1.01 23.99 -33.67
C GLY A 3 -0.62 25.19 -32.81
N LYS A 4 -1.29 26.31 -33.04
CA LYS A 4 -1.25 27.47 -32.14
C LYS A 4 -1.44 26.97 -30.71
N PRO A 5 -0.67 27.49 -29.73
CA PRO A 5 -0.87 27.14 -28.34
C PRO A 5 -2.34 27.38 -27.98
N MET A 6 -3.04 26.37 -27.55
CA MET A 6 -4.43 26.40 -27.17
C MET A 6 -4.59 27.38 -26.01
N GLU A 7 -5.49 28.39 -26.18
CA GLU A 7 -5.74 29.31 -25.07
C GLU A 7 -6.34 28.56 -23.90
N SER A 8 -5.66 28.63 -22.73
CA SER A 8 -6.16 28.04 -21.52
C SER A 8 -7.51 28.60 -21.08
N ARG A 9 -8.36 27.75 -20.50
CA ARG A 9 -9.66 28.20 -19.92
C ARG A 9 -9.48 29.18 -18.76
N ILE A 10 -8.34 29.15 -18.06
CA ILE A 10 -7.99 30.10 -17.00
C ILE A 10 -7.03 31.14 -17.58
N LYS A 11 -7.50 32.38 -17.70
CA LYS A 11 -6.71 33.50 -18.26
C LYS A 11 -5.75 34.12 -17.25
N ASP A 12 -6.13 34.19 -15.98
CA ASP A 12 -5.34 34.83 -14.94
C ASP A 12 -5.67 34.30 -13.54
N VAL A 13 -4.84 34.63 -12.57
CA VAL A 13 -5.00 34.24 -11.16
C VAL A 13 -6.32 34.73 -10.56
N LYS A 14 -6.80 35.91 -11.00
CA LYS A 14 -8.08 36.48 -10.54
C LYS A 14 -9.26 35.62 -10.97
N CYS A 15 -9.21 35.10 -12.20
CA CYS A 15 -10.18 34.12 -12.69
C CYS A 15 -10.19 32.86 -11.85
N ALA A 16 -9.02 32.28 -11.58
CA ALA A 16 -8.87 31.10 -10.72
C ALA A 16 -9.45 31.32 -9.32
N LEU A 17 -9.14 32.46 -8.69
CA LEU A 17 -9.67 32.78 -7.36
C LEU A 17 -11.19 32.96 -7.34
N ARG A 18 -11.79 33.57 -8.39
CA ARG A 18 -13.24 33.65 -8.51
C ARG A 18 -13.91 32.28 -8.59
N ILE A 19 -13.31 31.35 -9.33
CA ILE A 19 -13.78 29.95 -9.39
C ILE A 19 -13.70 29.33 -8.00
N PHE A 20 -12.59 29.47 -7.29
CA PHE A 20 -12.42 28.98 -5.92
C PHE A 20 -13.49 29.52 -4.97
N GLN A 21 -13.71 30.86 -4.98
CA GLN A 21 -14.71 31.48 -4.11
C GLN A 21 -16.13 31.00 -4.44
N SER A 22 -16.46 30.85 -5.73
CA SER A 22 -17.75 30.31 -6.16
C SER A 22 -17.96 28.88 -5.69
N LEU A 23 -16.98 28.00 -5.87
CA LEU A 23 -17.08 26.60 -5.42
C LEU A 23 -17.13 26.49 -3.90
N ARG A 24 -16.36 27.30 -3.18
CA ARG A 24 -16.39 27.34 -1.71
C ARG A 24 -17.78 27.75 -1.18
N LYS A 25 -18.38 28.78 -1.77
CA LYS A 25 -19.73 29.22 -1.42
C LYS A 25 -20.77 28.14 -1.71
N ALA A 26 -20.65 27.47 -2.87
CA ALA A 26 -21.56 26.37 -3.22
C ALA A 26 -21.43 25.16 -2.27
N ASP A 27 -20.27 24.92 -1.68
CA ASP A 27 -20.00 23.79 -0.78
C ASP A 27 -20.28 24.12 0.71
N GLU A 28 -20.59 25.34 1.08
CA GLU A 28 -20.71 25.79 2.47
C GLU A 28 -21.64 24.89 3.31
N GLN A 29 -22.84 24.59 2.83
CA GLN A 29 -23.78 23.73 3.53
C GLN A 29 -23.26 22.28 3.69
N SER A 30 -22.59 21.75 2.68
CA SER A 30 -21.99 20.41 2.73
C SER A 30 -20.81 20.37 3.70
N SER A 31 -20.03 21.46 3.74
CA SER A 31 -18.92 21.64 4.68
C SER A 31 -19.41 21.64 6.13
N LEU A 32 -20.49 22.36 6.46
CA LEU A 32 -21.10 22.33 7.81
C LEU A 32 -21.57 20.93 8.20
N ASN A 33 -22.15 20.16 7.27
CA ASN A 33 -22.56 18.80 7.56
C ASN A 33 -21.37 17.86 7.82
N ARG A 34 -20.28 18.01 7.04
CA ARG A 34 -19.04 17.27 7.29
C ARG A 34 -18.43 17.63 8.63
N ALA A 35 -18.37 18.90 8.98
CA ALA A 35 -17.85 19.35 10.26
C ALA A 35 -18.65 18.77 11.46
N ARG A 36 -19.98 18.63 11.34
CA ARG A 36 -20.82 17.97 12.35
C ARG A 36 -20.47 16.50 12.51
N VAL A 37 -20.22 15.81 11.38
CA VAL A 37 -19.82 14.40 11.40
C VAL A 37 -18.45 14.26 12.03
N ASP A 38 -17.49 15.12 11.70
CA ASP A 38 -16.15 15.10 12.30
C ASP A 38 -16.24 15.36 13.81
N ALA A 39 -16.98 16.37 14.25
CA ALA A 39 -17.20 16.67 15.67
C ALA A 39 -17.77 15.46 16.44
N MET A 40 -18.68 14.68 15.81
CA MET A 40 -19.21 13.45 16.43
C MET A 40 -18.10 12.41 16.66
N PHE A 41 -17.22 12.20 15.68
CA PHE A 41 -16.10 11.26 15.81
C PHE A 41 -14.99 11.79 16.75
N ASP A 42 -14.82 13.09 16.83
CA ASP A 42 -13.87 13.75 17.74
C ASP A 42 -14.37 13.80 19.19
N GLY A 43 -15.52 13.19 19.47
CA GLY A 43 -16.07 13.06 20.82
C GLY A 43 -16.83 14.28 21.30
N ALA A 44 -17.32 15.14 20.40
CA ALA A 44 -18.16 16.26 20.78
C ALA A 44 -19.43 15.81 21.51
N ASN A 45 -19.78 16.56 22.56
CA ASN A 45 -20.96 16.30 23.36
C ASN A 45 -22.26 16.50 22.55
N PRO A 46 -23.36 15.77 22.89
CA PRO A 46 -24.59 15.78 22.11
C PRO A 46 -25.39 17.09 22.18
N TYR A 47 -25.15 17.93 23.17
CA TYR A 47 -25.78 19.23 23.33
C TYR A 47 -24.75 20.35 23.23
N ASN A 48 -25.05 21.40 22.50
CA ASN A 48 -24.26 22.61 22.47
C ASN A 48 -24.65 23.53 23.66
N GLN A 49 -23.79 24.51 23.96
CA GLN A 49 -24.02 25.43 25.10
C GLN A 49 -25.34 26.20 25.00
N ALA A 50 -25.76 26.57 23.79
CA ALA A 50 -27.05 27.27 23.59
C ALA A 50 -28.24 26.37 23.93
N GLN A 51 -28.17 25.07 23.60
CA GLN A 51 -29.22 24.09 23.96
C GLN A 51 -29.27 23.83 25.46
N LEU A 52 -28.09 23.75 26.12
CA LEU A 52 -28.02 23.63 27.58
C LEU A 52 -28.59 24.84 28.27
N ASN A 53 -28.27 26.03 27.80
CA ASN A 53 -28.79 27.28 28.35
C ASN A 53 -30.30 27.44 28.15
N ALA A 54 -30.81 27.04 26.98
CA ALA A 54 -32.22 27.09 26.65
C ALA A 54 -33.07 26.08 27.43
N SER A 55 -32.50 24.95 27.87
CA SER A 55 -33.18 23.95 28.69
C SER A 55 -33.33 24.34 30.17
N GLY A 56 -32.74 25.44 30.59
CA GLY A 56 -32.73 25.87 31.97
C GLY A 56 -32.02 24.87 32.88
N GLN A 57 -32.71 24.45 33.96
CA GLN A 57 -32.14 23.47 34.90
C GLN A 57 -32.45 21.99 34.50
N GLY A 58 -33.07 21.78 33.36
CA GLY A 58 -33.60 20.45 32.98
C GLY A 58 -32.58 19.45 32.45
N LEU A 59 -31.47 19.94 31.82
CA LEU A 59 -30.44 19.10 31.28
C LEU A 59 -29.12 19.42 31.95
N LYS A 60 -28.59 18.48 32.73
CA LYS A 60 -27.30 18.62 33.44
C LYS A 60 -26.21 17.74 32.82
N THR A 61 -26.59 16.55 32.36
CA THR A 61 -25.67 15.59 31.78
C THR A 61 -25.46 15.86 30.29
N ASN A 62 -24.21 16.05 29.91
CA ASN A 62 -23.81 16.26 28.53
C ASN A 62 -22.53 15.45 28.22
N LEU A 63 -22.70 14.18 27.95
CA LEU A 63 -21.61 13.22 27.77
C LEU A 63 -21.70 12.55 26.41
N ASN A 64 -20.54 12.35 25.78
CA ASN A 64 -20.36 11.48 24.64
C ASN A 64 -19.92 10.09 25.13
N PHE A 65 -20.56 9.04 24.65
CA PHE A 65 -20.28 7.66 25.06
C PHE A 65 -19.28 6.92 24.16
N GLY A 66 -18.68 7.60 23.17
CA GLY A 66 -17.60 7.06 22.33
C GLY A 66 -18.02 6.00 21.31
N GLU A 67 -19.33 5.77 21.10
CA GLU A 67 -19.82 4.75 20.16
C GLU A 67 -19.36 5.03 18.72
N ALA A 68 -19.37 6.28 18.29
CA ALA A 68 -18.95 6.66 16.94
C ALA A 68 -17.49 6.28 16.66
N GLN A 69 -16.61 6.58 17.62
CA GLN A 69 -15.18 6.28 17.50
C GLN A 69 -14.94 4.77 17.45
N ARG A 70 -15.60 4.01 18.33
CA ARG A 70 -15.51 2.56 18.33
C ARG A 70 -15.96 1.94 17.00
N LEU A 71 -17.04 2.45 16.40
CA LEU A 71 -17.54 1.97 15.10
C LEU A 71 -16.58 2.33 13.97
N LEU A 72 -15.93 3.51 14.05
CA LEU A 72 -14.89 3.90 13.10
C LEU A 72 -13.68 2.95 13.19
N ASP A 73 -13.22 2.66 14.41
CA ASP A 73 -12.06 1.78 14.63
C ASP A 73 -12.31 0.36 14.11
N ILE A 74 -13.52 -0.18 14.35
CA ILE A 74 -13.92 -1.48 13.81
C ILE A 74 -13.94 -1.46 12.28
N SER A 75 -14.53 -0.44 11.67
CA SER A 75 -14.59 -0.32 10.21
C SER A 75 -13.20 -0.10 9.62
N LEU A 76 -12.35 0.70 10.28
CA LEU A 76 -10.98 0.98 9.84
C LEU A 76 -10.10 -0.27 9.88
N SER A 77 -10.28 -1.12 10.89
CA SER A 77 -9.50 -2.36 11.01
C SER A 77 -9.60 -3.25 9.77
N ALA A 78 -10.79 -3.33 9.16
CA ALA A 78 -10.98 -4.09 7.92
C ALA A 78 -10.13 -3.56 6.76
N TYR A 79 -9.98 -2.23 6.64
CA TYR A 79 -9.14 -1.61 5.60
C TYR A 79 -7.65 -1.69 5.94
N VAL A 80 -7.29 -1.65 7.22
CA VAL A 80 -5.89 -1.88 7.67
C VAL A 80 -5.46 -3.30 7.33
N ASP A 81 -6.32 -4.28 7.57
CA ASP A 81 -6.05 -5.68 7.27
C ASP A 81 -5.84 -5.92 5.76
N LEU A 82 -6.53 -5.16 4.89
CA LEU A 82 -6.32 -5.22 3.44
C LEU A 82 -4.87 -4.91 3.04
N TYR A 83 -4.27 -3.95 3.70
CA TYR A 83 -2.90 -3.51 3.45
C TYR A 83 -1.85 -4.36 4.16
N SER A 84 -2.06 -4.62 5.47
CA SER A 84 -1.09 -5.31 6.32
C SER A 84 -0.95 -6.79 5.99
N SER A 85 -2.00 -7.40 5.44
CA SER A 85 -2.06 -8.83 5.14
C SER A 85 -1.40 -9.24 3.84
N LEU A 86 -0.99 -8.28 3.01
CA LEU A 86 -0.40 -8.55 1.70
C LEU A 86 1.13 -8.59 1.79
N GLU A 87 1.74 -9.59 1.20
CA GLU A 87 3.20 -9.64 0.99
C GLU A 87 3.60 -8.64 -0.09
N LYS A 88 2.88 -8.63 -1.21
CA LYS A 88 3.06 -7.70 -2.34
C LYS A 88 1.84 -6.78 -2.47
N LEU A 89 2.06 -5.49 -2.59
CA LEU A 89 0.99 -4.51 -2.80
C LEU A 89 0.58 -4.38 -4.27
N VAL A 90 1.52 -4.63 -5.17
CA VAL A 90 1.37 -4.46 -6.62
C VAL A 90 1.91 -5.69 -7.33
N GLU A 91 1.23 -6.10 -8.36
CA GLU A 91 1.67 -7.10 -9.34
C GLU A 91 1.93 -6.38 -10.67
N VAL A 92 3.18 -6.41 -11.13
CA VAL A 92 3.56 -5.83 -12.43
C VAL A 92 3.69 -6.92 -13.48
N LYS A 93 3.55 -6.55 -14.75
CA LYS A 93 3.70 -7.45 -15.90
C LYS A 93 4.69 -6.87 -16.90
N GLY A 94 5.63 -7.70 -17.36
CA GLY A 94 6.57 -7.36 -18.41
C GLY A 94 6.00 -7.58 -19.82
N THR A 95 6.62 -6.97 -20.80
CA THR A 95 6.21 -7.08 -22.21
C THR A 95 7.18 -7.86 -23.09
N GLN A 96 8.45 -8.01 -22.66
CA GLN A 96 9.51 -8.56 -23.49
C GLN A 96 10.36 -9.56 -22.70
N GLY A 97 10.63 -10.74 -23.28
CA GLY A 97 11.49 -11.80 -22.76
C GLY A 97 10.83 -13.18 -22.79
N GLU A 98 11.55 -14.20 -22.36
CA GLU A 98 11.02 -15.56 -22.23
C GLU A 98 10.05 -15.67 -21.04
N PRO A 99 8.99 -16.50 -21.09
CA PRO A 99 7.93 -16.53 -20.06
C PRO A 99 8.44 -16.81 -18.64
N SER A 100 9.45 -17.66 -18.49
CA SER A 100 10.02 -18.01 -17.17
C SER A 100 10.83 -16.87 -16.56
N GLU A 101 11.69 -16.23 -17.36
CA GLU A 101 12.51 -15.10 -16.91
C GLU A 101 11.68 -13.86 -16.61
N ILE A 102 10.67 -13.58 -17.45
CA ILE A 102 9.74 -12.46 -17.23
C ILE A 102 9.05 -12.61 -15.89
N THR A 103 8.52 -13.79 -15.56
CA THR A 103 7.78 -14.02 -14.31
C THR A 103 8.64 -13.73 -13.08
N GLN A 104 9.91 -14.12 -13.12
CA GLN A 104 10.84 -13.85 -12.02
C GLN A 104 11.18 -12.38 -11.87
N GLN A 105 11.46 -11.71 -12.99
CA GLN A 105 11.74 -10.28 -13.00
C GLN A 105 10.52 -9.46 -12.55
N GLU A 106 9.31 -9.86 -12.96
CA GLU A 106 8.04 -9.30 -12.50
C GLU A 106 7.87 -9.40 -10.99
N ASP A 107 8.18 -10.58 -10.43
CA ASP A 107 8.09 -10.83 -8.99
C ASP A 107 9.07 -9.98 -8.19
N ILE A 108 10.34 -9.93 -8.63
CA ILE A 108 11.37 -9.09 -8.01
C ILE A 108 10.94 -7.62 -8.02
N VAL A 109 10.51 -7.11 -9.17
CA VAL A 109 10.09 -5.70 -9.30
C VAL A 109 8.86 -5.42 -8.42
N SER A 110 7.90 -6.34 -8.34
CA SER A 110 6.71 -6.20 -7.49
C SER A 110 7.08 -6.13 -6.01
N GLU A 111 8.04 -6.94 -5.56
CA GLU A 111 8.57 -6.92 -4.19
C GLU A 111 9.31 -5.63 -3.89
N GLU A 112 10.20 -5.19 -4.79
CA GLU A 112 10.98 -3.97 -4.59
C GLU A 112 10.11 -2.70 -4.63
N ILE A 113 9.06 -2.65 -5.46
CA ILE A 113 8.05 -1.57 -5.40
C ILE A 113 7.32 -1.59 -4.05
N THR A 114 6.94 -2.76 -3.57
CA THR A 114 6.29 -2.90 -2.26
C THR A 114 7.21 -2.44 -1.14
N HIS A 115 8.49 -2.83 -1.20
CA HIS A 115 9.51 -2.36 -0.24
C HIS A 115 9.67 -0.84 -0.30
N LEU A 116 9.76 -0.25 -1.50
CA LEU A 116 9.86 1.19 -1.70
C LEU A 116 8.67 1.93 -1.07
N LEU A 117 7.44 1.42 -1.27
CA LEU A 117 6.23 2.00 -0.67
C LEU A 117 6.24 1.90 0.86
N ARG A 118 6.63 0.75 1.41
CA ARG A 118 6.69 0.53 2.87
C ARG A 118 7.84 1.29 3.54
N SER A 119 8.94 1.51 2.84
CA SER A 119 10.07 2.31 3.34
C SER A 119 9.77 3.82 3.37
N TRP A 120 8.71 4.27 2.68
CA TRP A 120 8.26 5.64 2.79
C TRP A 120 7.58 5.86 4.15
N PRO A 121 8.17 6.66 5.07
CA PRO A 121 7.70 6.78 6.47
C PRO A 121 6.24 7.21 6.59
N ASP A 122 5.77 8.08 5.68
CA ASP A 122 4.42 8.62 5.73
C ASP A 122 3.38 7.74 5.02
N PHE A 123 3.79 6.66 4.35
CA PHE A 123 2.88 5.82 3.55
C PHE A 123 1.72 5.28 4.39
N HIS A 124 2.04 4.70 5.55
CA HIS A 124 1.04 4.13 6.44
C HIS A 124 0.07 5.20 6.96
N SER A 125 0.57 6.36 7.38
CA SER A 125 -0.26 7.46 7.87
C SER A 125 -1.16 8.04 6.76
N HIS A 126 -0.67 8.17 5.54
CA HIS A 126 -1.47 8.59 4.39
C HIS A 126 -2.54 7.55 4.04
N TYR A 127 -2.20 6.26 4.08
CA TYR A 127 -3.17 5.19 3.85
C TYR A 127 -4.29 5.21 4.91
N LEU A 128 -3.95 5.29 6.20
CA LEU A 128 -4.93 5.37 7.29
C LEU A 128 -5.82 6.61 7.16
N ARG A 129 -5.22 7.78 6.85
CA ARG A 129 -5.97 9.01 6.63
C ARG A 129 -6.95 8.89 5.47
N LEU A 130 -6.54 8.24 4.37
CA LEU A 130 -7.41 7.96 3.23
C LEU A 130 -8.59 7.08 3.65
N CYS A 131 -8.34 5.96 4.34
CA CYS A 131 -9.38 5.06 4.81
C CYS A 131 -10.33 5.73 5.79
N THR A 132 -9.81 6.51 6.75
CA THR A 132 -10.61 7.26 7.71
C THR A 132 -11.53 8.26 7.02
N THR A 133 -11.02 9.04 6.09
CA THR A 133 -11.81 10.03 5.33
C THR A 133 -12.87 9.34 4.47
N PHE A 134 -12.49 8.26 3.81
CA PHE A 134 -13.37 7.43 3.00
C PHE A 134 -14.53 6.84 3.83
N ILE A 135 -14.26 6.31 5.02
CA ILE A 135 -15.27 5.74 5.90
C ILE A 135 -16.15 6.84 6.49
N LYS A 136 -15.59 7.91 7.02
CA LYS A 136 -16.35 9.02 7.65
C LYS A 136 -17.28 9.69 6.66
N HIS A 137 -16.75 10.17 5.55
CA HIS A 137 -17.45 11.03 4.61
C HIS A 137 -17.97 10.32 3.35
N GLY A 138 -17.47 9.13 3.07
CA GLY A 138 -17.80 8.37 1.87
C GLY A 138 -16.96 8.74 0.66
N THR A 139 -16.04 9.68 0.80
CA THR A 139 -15.14 10.13 -0.26
C THR A 139 -13.73 10.31 0.30
N GLY A 140 -12.76 9.78 -0.40
CA GLY A 140 -11.34 10.03 -0.17
C GLY A 140 -10.71 10.54 -1.46
N ILE A 141 -9.67 11.34 -1.35
CA ILE A 141 -9.01 11.93 -2.50
C ILE A 141 -7.52 11.75 -2.34
N THR A 142 -6.88 11.23 -3.37
CA THR A 142 -5.42 11.23 -3.45
C THR A 142 -5.00 12.09 -4.61
N TYR A 143 -3.96 12.87 -4.45
CA TYR A 143 -3.42 13.74 -5.49
C TYR A 143 -1.90 13.82 -5.41
N PHE A 144 -1.28 14.30 -6.47
CA PHE A 144 0.15 14.45 -6.57
C PHE A 144 0.51 15.92 -6.68
N ASP A 145 1.48 16.36 -5.89
CA ASP A 145 1.90 17.77 -5.89
C ASP A 145 2.61 18.16 -7.19
N THR A 146 3.47 17.27 -7.67
CA THR A 146 4.24 17.46 -8.89
C THR A 146 4.10 16.23 -9.80
N PRO A 147 4.34 16.38 -11.11
CA PRO A 147 4.24 15.25 -12.04
C PRO A 147 5.31 14.18 -11.87
N ASP A 148 6.45 14.57 -11.28
CA ASP A 148 7.64 13.71 -11.17
C ASP A 148 7.71 13.00 -9.80
N ASP A 149 6.85 13.38 -8.84
CA ASP A 149 6.80 12.77 -7.52
C ASP A 149 5.89 11.52 -7.53
N TRP A 150 6.41 10.41 -7.05
CA TRP A 150 5.66 9.16 -6.91
C TRP A 150 4.86 9.09 -5.60
N LYS A 151 5.20 9.95 -4.63
CA LYS A 151 4.53 10.06 -3.33
C LYS A 151 3.21 10.80 -3.51
N PHE A 152 2.11 10.18 -3.11
CA PHE A 152 0.80 10.81 -3.15
C PHE A 152 0.46 11.53 -1.85
N ARG A 153 -0.43 12.50 -1.94
CA ARG A 153 -1.04 13.19 -0.82
C ARG A 153 -2.50 12.76 -0.67
N VAL A 154 -3.01 12.87 0.55
CA VAL A 154 -4.40 12.56 0.85
C VAL A 154 -5.13 13.84 1.24
N GLY A 155 -6.24 14.10 0.57
CA GLY A 155 -7.15 15.20 0.85
C GLY A 155 -8.57 14.71 1.14
N SER A 156 -9.37 15.61 1.63
CA SER A 156 -10.81 15.42 1.82
C SER A 156 -11.57 16.56 1.13
N PHE A 157 -12.90 16.47 1.05
CA PHE A 157 -13.69 17.62 0.56
C PHE A 157 -13.64 18.86 1.48
N ALA A 158 -12.98 18.82 2.62
CA ALA A 158 -12.63 20.01 3.38
C ALA A 158 -11.55 20.84 2.68
N ASP A 159 -10.59 20.15 2.04
CA ASP A 159 -9.44 20.75 1.38
C ASP A 159 -9.48 20.64 -0.15
N PHE A 160 -10.48 19.92 -0.70
CA PHE A 160 -10.57 19.64 -2.12
C PHE A 160 -11.98 19.97 -2.62
N LEU A 161 -12.07 20.92 -3.55
CA LEU A 161 -13.33 21.45 -4.08
C LEU A 161 -13.52 21.02 -5.53
N ILE A 162 -14.72 20.54 -5.83
CA ILE A 162 -15.21 20.25 -7.19
C ILE A 162 -16.61 20.85 -7.37
N PRO A 163 -17.08 21.07 -8.59
CA PRO A 163 -18.45 21.57 -8.83
C PRO A 163 -19.48 20.59 -8.22
N ARG A 164 -20.49 21.14 -7.56
CA ARG A 164 -21.48 20.34 -6.78
C ARG A 164 -22.26 19.35 -7.63
N GLN A 165 -22.50 19.64 -8.89
CA GLN A 165 -23.29 18.81 -9.80
C GLN A 165 -22.44 17.78 -10.56
N THR A 166 -21.15 17.67 -10.26
CA THR A 166 -20.25 16.74 -10.96
C THR A 166 -20.68 15.29 -10.71
N PRO A 167 -20.98 14.54 -11.77
CA PRO A 167 -21.23 13.10 -11.65
C PRO A 167 -20.08 12.38 -10.98
N ALA A 168 -20.35 11.26 -10.30
CA ALA A 168 -19.33 10.48 -9.58
C ALA A 168 -18.42 9.68 -10.56
N SER A 169 -17.82 10.41 -11.50
CA SER A 169 -16.85 9.94 -12.48
C SER A 169 -15.73 10.97 -12.62
N GLU A 170 -14.48 10.53 -12.55
CA GLU A 170 -13.32 11.43 -12.68
C GLU A 170 -13.27 12.11 -14.06
N SER A 171 -13.77 11.42 -15.10
CA SER A 171 -13.88 11.96 -16.44
C SER A 171 -14.86 13.14 -16.55
N ALA A 172 -15.77 13.31 -15.60
CA ALA A 172 -16.74 14.39 -15.58
C ALA A 172 -16.28 15.61 -14.78
N ILE A 173 -15.11 15.57 -14.15
CA ILE A 173 -14.57 16.68 -13.38
C ILE A 173 -13.94 17.69 -14.32
N ASP A 174 -14.52 18.86 -14.44
CA ASP A 174 -13.98 19.96 -15.25
C ASP A 174 -12.92 20.78 -14.52
N VAL A 175 -13.16 21.04 -13.24
CA VAL A 175 -12.26 21.80 -12.37
C VAL A 175 -12.18 21.11 -11.03
N ALA A 176 -10.97 20.88 -10.57
CA ALA A 176 -10.67 20.41 -9.21
C ALA A 176 -9.71 21.39 -8.55
N ILE A 177 -9.97 21.75 -7.30
CA ILE A 177 -9.14 22.69 -6.54
C ILE A 177 -8.75 22.01 -5.24
N GLY A 178 -7.45 21.80 -5.04
CA GLY A 178 -6.89 21.27 -3.79
C GLY A 178 -6.23 22.38 -2.98
N ARG A 179 -6.56 22.51 -1.71
CA ARG A 179 -5.90 23.41 -0.77
C ARG A 179 -4.78 22.66 -0.07
N ARG A 180 -3.58 23.22 -0.07
CA ARG A 180 -2.43 22.68 0.63
C ARG A 180 -1.71 23.76 1.42
N GLN A 181 -1.23 23.40 2.60
CA GLN A 181 -0.32 24.24 3.36
C GLN A 181 1.11 23.81 3.08
N TYR A 182 1.92 24.72 2.53
CA TYR A 182 3.34 24.54 2.33
C TYR A 182 4.10 25.12 3.51
N HIS A 183 5.09 24.39 3.98
CA HIS A 183 6.07 24.95 4.90
C HIS A 183 7.01 25.93 4.15
N MET A 184 7.51 26.95 4.84
CA MET A 184 8.41 27.91 4.22
C MET A 184 9.65 27.27 3.61
N HIS A 185 10.21 26.24 4.22
CA HIS A 185 11.39 25.55 3.71
C HIS A 185 11.13 24.83 2.39
N GLU A 186 9.92 24.30 2.18
CA GLU A 186 9.54 23.65 0.90
C GLU A 186 9.56 24.65 -0.25
N LEU A 187 8.96 25.83 -0.05
CA LEU A 187 8.97 26.89 -1.06
C LEU A 187 10.37 27.54 -1.21
N PHE A 188 11.14 27.63 -0.13
CA PHE A 188 12.48 28.14 -0.18
C PHE A 188 13.45 27.29 -1.04
N ASN A 189 13.21 25.98 -1.13
CA ASN A 189 13.97 25.09 -2.00
C ASN A 189 13.88 25.48 -3.48
N PHE A 190 12.74 26.05 -3.93
CA PHE A 190 12.60 26.56 -5.31
C PHE A 190 13.45 27.83 -5.54
N ILE A 191 13.70 28.61 -4.48
CA ILE A 191 14.55 29.80 -4.57
C ILE A 191 16.03 29.42 -4.59
N LYS A 192 16.44 28.36 -3.91
CA LYS A 192 17.85 27.88 -3.93
C LYS A 192 18.32 27.49 -5.32
N ASN A 193 17.45 26.88 -6.12
CA ASN A 193 17.75 26.41 -7.47
C ASN A 193 16.81 27.01 -8.50
N PRO A 194 16.90 28.34 -8.78
CA PRO A 194 15.91 29.06 -9.59
C PRO A 194 15.81 28.50 -11.01
N LYS A 195 16.95 28.22 -11.67
CA LYS A 195 16.95 27.68 -13.04
C LYS A 195 16.27 26.31 -13.16
N ALA A 196 16.40 25.48 -12.15
CA ALA A 196 15.73 24.16 -12.12
C ALA A 196 14.23 24.32 -11.86
N ALA A 197 13.84 25.22 -10.97
CA ALA A 197 12.44 25.52 -10.65
C ALA A 197 11.69 26.12 -11.85
N GLU A 198 12.28 27.11 -12.54
CA GLU A 198 11.72 27.73 -13.75
C GLU A 198 11.55 26.73 -14.90
N LYS A 199 12.53 25.83 -15.10
CA LYS A 199 12.45 24.76 -16.09
C LYS A 199 11.26 23.82 -15.85
N VAL A 200 10.90 23.59 -14.59
CA VAL A 200 9.74 22.78 -14.19
C VAL A 200 8.42 23.57 -14.36
N GLY A 201 8.47 24.90 -14.27
CA GLY A 201 7.30 25.80 -14.45
C GLY A 201 6.97 26.67 -13.24
N TRP A 202 7.86 26.72 -12.24
CA TRP A 202 7.69 27.60 -11.09
C TRP A 202 8.10 29.04 -11.39
N ASN A 203 7.31 30.00 -10.91
CA ASN A 203 7.61 31.42 -10.96
C ASN A 203 8.36 31.82 -9.68
N VAL A 204 9.69 31.82 -9.74
CA VAL A 204 10.55 32.07 -8.58
C VAL A 204 10.36 33.46 -7.99
N ASP A 205 10.06 34.48 -8.82
CA ASP A 205 9.84 35.85 -8.35
C ASP A 205 8.55 35.95 -7.52
N GLU A 206 7.47 35.29 -7.98
CA GLU A 206 6.23 35.25 -7.22
C GLU A 206 6.36 34.45 -5.94
N VAL A 207 7.13 33.32 -5.94
CA VAL A 207 7.44 32.55 -4.74
C VAL A 207 8.18 33.44 -3.72
N LYS A 208 9.19 34.19 -4.15
CA LYS A 208 9.91 35.16 -3.28
C LYS A 208 8.96 36.20 -2.71
N ARG A 209 8.10 36.77 -3.54
CA ARG A 209 7.14 37.79 -3.12
C ARG A 209 6.19 37.27 -2.06
N VAL A 210 5.63 36.08 -2.26
CA VAL A 210 4.70 35.44 -1.32
C VAL A 210 5.39 35.10 -0.01
N LEU A 211 6.61 34.58 -0.04
CA LEU A 211 7.41 34.30 1.16
C LEU A 211 7.69 35.58 1.95
N LEU A 212 8.19 36.64 1.31
CA LEU A 212 8.49 37.91 1.95
C LEU A 212 7.24 38.55 2.59
N LYS A 213 6.10 38.50 1.86
CA LYS A 213 4.86 39.05 2.40
C LYS A 213 4.36 38.29 3.61
N ASN A 214 4.45 36.97 3.62
CA ASN A 214 4.02 36.15 4.74
C ASN A 214 4.85 36.40 6.01
N VAL A 215 6.15 36.64 5.86
CA VAL A 215 7.02 37.02 6.97
C VAL A 215 6.67 38.41 7.51
N THR A 216 6.32 39.36 6.66
CA THR A 216 6.03 40.75 7.05
C THR A 216 4.61 40.94 7.62
N THR A 217 3.64 40.13 7.20
CA THR A 217 2.22 40.30 7.61
C THR A 217 1.92 39.69 8.97
N ARG A 218 2.69 38.71 9.42
CA ARG A 218 2.48 38.06 10.72
C ARG A 218 2.70 38.94 11.96
N GLY A 219 3.31 40.10 11.79
CA GLY A 219 3.44 41.08 12.87
C GLY A 219 2.21 41.96 13.10
N ARG A 220 1.15 41.90 12.26
CA ARG A 220 0.06 42.87 12.32
C ARG A 220 -1.38 42.36 12.30
N ASP A 221 -1.67 41.17 11.73
CA ASP A 221 -3.06 40.68 11.64
C ASP A 221 -3.12 39.15 11.72
N SER A 222 -3.33 38.66 12.94
CA SER A 222 -3.79 37.29 13.15
C SER A 222 -5.31 37.23 12.87
N GLU A 223 -5.72 37.45 11.60
CA GLU A 223 -7.10 37.22 11.24
C GLU A 223 -7.38 35.71 11.14
N LYS A 224 -8.12 35.26 12.16
CA LYS A 224 -9.05 34.14 12.22
C LYS A 224 -8.89 33.11 11.09
N THR A 225 -7.96 32.20 11.25
CA THR A 225 -7.94 30.92 10.56
C THR A 225 -8.94 29.97 11.20
N LEU A 226 -9.37 28.93 10.50
CA LEU A 226 -10.27 27.87 10.97
C LEU A 226 -9.84 27.16 12.28
N TYR A 227 -8.63 27.42 12.76
CA TYR A 227 -8.04 26.94 14.01
C TYR A 227 -8.03 28.00 15.13
N SER A 228 -8.85 29.05 15.03
CA SER A 228 -8.80 30.21 15.90
C SER A 228 -8.94 29.90 17.40
N ASP A 229 -9.66 28.83 17.74
CA ASP A 229 -9.90 28.50 19.16
C ASP A 229 -8.70 27.81 19.80
N TRP A 230 -8.00 26.96 19.07
CA TRP A 230 -6.78 26.31 19.57
C TRP A 230 -5.56 27.24 19.51
N GLU A 231 -5.44 28.04 18.45
CA GLU A 231 -4.38 29.04 18.33
C GLU A 231 -4.57 30.20 19.31
N SER A 232 -5.80 30.60 19.62
CA SER A 232 -6.08 31.59 20.68
C SER A 232 -5.77 31.05 22.06
N LEU A 233 -6.08 29.79 22.34
CA LEU A 233 -5.68 29.08 23.56
C LEU A 233 -4.16 28.94 23.67
N GLN A 234 -3.48 28.60 22.57
CA GLN A 234 -2.02 28.60 22.55
C GLN A 234 -1.41 30.00 22.66
N ALA A 235 -2.03 31.02 22.10
CA ALA A 235 -1.59 32.40 22.23
C ALA A 235 -1.81 32.93 23.67
N GLU A 236 -2.91 32.57 24.32
CA GLU A 236 -3.13 32.85 25.74
C GLU A 236 -2.13 32.12 26.64
N MET A 237 -1.79 30.87 26.33
CA MET A 237 -0.74 30.12 27.05
C MET A 237 0.67 30.67 26.78
N LYS A 238 0.90 31.35 25.65
CA LYS A 238 2.18 31.94 25.23
C LYS A 238 2.38 33.37 25.76
N ASN A 239 1.36 34.06 26.22
CA ASN A 239 1.51 35.36 26.88
C ASN A 239 2.29 35.30 28.20
N ASN A 240 2.68 34.11 28.65
CA ASN A 240 3.65 33.88 29.69
C ASN A 240 5.01 33.47 29.08
N ASP A 241 5.78 34.44 28.64
CA ASP A 241 7.26 34.45 28.50
C ASP A 241 7.98 33.30 27.80
N VAL A 242 7.53 32.80 26.66
CA VAL A 242 8.39 31.92 25.88
C VAL A 242 8.42 32.28 24.38
N HIS A 243 9.51 32.89 23.99
CA HIS A 243 10.10 33.02 22.65
C HIS A 243 9.18 33.08 21.42
N GLU A 244 8.94 34.27 20.92
CA GLU A 244 8.33 34.60 19.64
C GLU A 244 9.03 34.02 18.39
N GLY A 245 9.97 33.07 18.53
CA GLY A 245 10.87 32.66 17.47
C GLY A 245 10.53 31.39 16.71
N TYR A 246 9.56 30.58 17.16
CA TYR A 246 9.40 29.23 16.62
C TYR A 246 7.98 28.92 16.08
N GLN A 247 7.41 29.83 15.34
CA GLN A 247 6.27 29.45 14.50
C GLN A 247 6.81 29.04 13.13
N ASN A 248 6.67 27.76 12.78
CA ASN A 248 6.98 27.31 11.42
C ASN A 248 5.87 27.81 10.49
N PRO A 249 6.05 28.94 9.79
CA PRO A 249 4.95 29.55 9.05
C PRO A 249 4.59 28.68 7.85
N THR A 250 3.33 28.27 7.81
CA THR A 250 2.77 27.60 6.65
C THR A 250 2.10 28.63 5.74
N ILE A 251 2.21 28.41 4.44
CA ILE A 251 1.58 29.22 3.41
C ILE A 251 0.49 28.39 2.75
N SER A 252 -0.74 28.90 2.81
CA SER A 252 -1.87 28.25 2.15
C SER A 252 -1.81 28.50 0.65
N VAL A 253 -1.82 27.42 -0.11
CA VAL A 253 -1.68 27.39 -1.55
C VAL A 253 -2.81 26.59 -2.18
N LEU A 254 -3.33 27.05 -3.29
CA LEU A 254 -4.39 26.41 -4.04
C LEU A 254 -3.82 25.77 -5.31
N HIS A 255 -4.04 24.47 -5.47
CA HIS A 255 -3.77 23.73 -6.69
C HIS A 255 -5.03 23.67 -7.53
N PHE A 256 -4.94 24.11 -8.77
CA PHE A 256 -6.04 24.08 -9.74
C PHE A 256 -5.71 23.05 -10.81
N TRP A 257 -6.54 22.04 -10.94
CA TRP A 257 -6.52 21.12 -12.07
C TRP A 257 -7.74 21.42 -12.94
N VAL A 258 -7.49 21.88 -14.14
CA VAL A 258 -8.53 22.36 -15.04
C VAL A 258 -8.49 21.56 -16.32
N ARG A 259 -9.63 21.00 -16.71
CA ARG A 259 -9.76 20.29 -17.98
C ARG A 259 -9.88 21.30 -19.10
N GLU A 260 -8.97 21.21 -20.05
CA GLU A 260 -8.97 22.01 -21.27
C GLU A 260 -9.94 21.46 -22.33
N LEU A 261 -10.16 22.20 -23.41
CA LEU A 261 -11.08 21.78 -24.45
C LEU A 261 -10.64 20.55 -25.25
N ASP A 262 -9.34 20.23 -25.25
CA ASP A 262 -8.77 19.02 -25.83
C ASP A 262 -8.90 17.78 -24.94
N GLY A 263 -9.45 17.96 -23.73
CA GLY A 263 -9.58 16.90 -22.73
C GLY A 263 -8.36 16.73 -21.83
N SER A 264 -7.24 17.38 -22.13
CA SER A 264 -6.06 17.41 -21.26
C SER A 264 -6.31 18.21 -19.97
N ILE A 265 -5.47 18.04 -18.98
CA ILE A 265 -5.59 18.73 -17.70
C ILE A 265 -4.40 19.65 -17.49
N SER A 266 -4.69 20.93 -17.34
CA SER A 266 -3.73 21.97 -16.96
C SER A 266 -3.62 22.04 -15.44
N HIS A 267 -2.43 22.36 -14.95
CA HIS A 267 -2.15 22.49 -13.52
C HIS A 267 -1.59 23.87 -13.20
N TYR A 268 -2.29 24.57 -12.32
CA TYR A 268 -1.90 25.90 -11.82
C TYR A 268 -1.80 25.85 -10.31
N ILE A 269 -0.85 26.59 -9.75
CA ILE A 269 -0.72 26.75 -8.31
C ILE A 269 -0.70 28.24 -8.00
N ALA A 270 -1.55 28.67 -7.08
CA ALA A 270 -1.61 30.07 -6.64
C ALA A 270 -1.60 30.15 -5.11
N ALA A 271 -1.03 31.21 -4.56
CA ALA A 271 -1.20 31.50 -3.14
C ALA A 271 -2.67 31.85 -2.85
N GLU A 272 -3.22 31.38 -1.74
CA GLU A 272 -4.60 31.71 -1.34
C GLU A 272 -4.75 33.19 -1.00
N MET A 273 -3.72 33.77 -0.37
CA MET A 273 -3.68 35.15 0.05
C MET A 273 -2.90 36.02 -0.94
N ASP A 274 -3.56 37.03 -1.50
CA ASP A 274 -3.03 38.11 -2.36
C ASP A 274 -2.04 37.61 -3.46
N PRO A 275 -2.42 36.66 -4.31
CA PRO A 275 -1.59 36.27 -5.43
C PRO A 275 -1.65 37.29 -6.53
N LYS A 276 -0.50 37.71 -7.10
CA LYS A 276 -0.41 38.54 -8.27
C LYS A 276 -0.27 37.74 -9.56
N LYS A 277 0.48 36.62 -9.47
CA LYS A 277 0.71 35.65 -10.54
C LYS A 277 0.58 34.26 -10.02
N PHE A 278 0.53 33.26 -10.90
CA PHE A 278 0.64 31.87 -10.50
C PHE A 278 2.05 31.59 -9.97
N LEU A 279 2.11 30.75 -8.91
CA LEU A 279 3.37 30.21 -8.41
C LEU A 279 3.90 29.14 -9.36
N TYR A 280 2.99 28.39 -9.98
CA TYR A 280 3.29 27.33 -10.95
C TYR A 280 2.22 27.35 -12.04
N GLU A 281 2.64 27.14 -13.29
CA GLU A 281 1.74 27.08 -14.42
C GLU A 281 2.25 26.07 -15.46
N LYS A 282 1.41 25.09 -15.78
CA LYS A 282 1.64 24.15 -16.89
C LYS A 282 0.33 23.81 -17.56
N ILE A 283 0.19 24.25 -18.81
CA ILE A 283 -0.96 23.95 -19.67
C ILE A 283 -0.81 22.54 -20.21
N SER A 284 -1.92 21.80 -20.31
CA SER A 284 -2.01 20.44 -20.86
C SER A 284 -0.99 19.47 -20.23
N ARG A 285 -0.82 19.55 -18.90
CA ARG A 285 0.21 18.80 -18.17
C ARG A 285 -0.08 17.30 -18.08
N TYR A 286 -1.36 16.95 -17.95
CA TYR A 286 -1.78 15.56 -17.78
C TYR A 286 -2.79 15.18 -18.86
N GLU A 287 -2.60 13.97 -19.42
CA GLU A 287 -3.50 13.41 -20.43
C GLU A 287 -4.79 12.86 -19.81
N LYS A 288 -4.69 12.35 -18.56
CA LYS A 288 -5.80 11.71 -17.85
C LYS A 288 -5.93 12.27 -16.43
N PRO A 289 -7.16 12.32 -15.87
CA PRO A 289 -7.38 12.75 -14.48
C PRO A 289 -6.58 11.96 -13.46
N GLU A 290 -6.46 10.63 -13.65
CA GLU A 290 -5.74 9.71 -12.80
C GLU A 290 -4.25 10.09 -12.62
N HIS A 291 -3.68 10.81 -13.60
CA HIS A 291 -2.32 11.31 -13.50
C HIS A 291 -2.18 12.50 -12.54
N ALA A 292 -3.25 13.15 -12.15
CA ALA A 292 -3.25 14.30 -11.25
C ALA A 292 -3.84 13.93 -9.88
N TYR A 293 -4.99 13.29 -9.87
CA TYR A 293 -5.73 12.89 -8.67
C TYR A 293 -6.56 11.63 -8.92
N VAL A 294 -6.84 10.90 -7.85
CA VAL A 294 -7.73 9.72 -7.85
C VAL A 294 -8.79 9.89 -6.77
N MET A 295 -10.05 9.70 -7.17
CA MET A 295 -11.21 9.80 -6.29
C MET A 295 -11.64 8.42 -5.79
N PHE A 296 -11.86 8.34 -4.48
CA PHE A 296 -12.40 7.14 -3.81
C PHE A 296 -13.83 7.42 -3.40
N THR A 297 -14.75 6.52 -3.71
CA THR A 297 -16.19 6.66 -3.39
C THR A 297 -16.68 5.42 -2.65
N TYR A 298 -17.40 5.63 -1.54
CA TYR A 298 -17.96 4.57 -0.70
C TYR A 298 -19.17 3.88 -1.36
N GLY A 299 -19.80 4.56 -2.30
CA GLY A 299 -20.95 4.07 -3.04
C GLY A 299 -21.36 5.05 -4.13
N VAL A 300 -22.41 4.72 -4.84
CA VAL A 300 -23.05 5.65 -5.77
C VAL A 300 -23.99 6.53 -4.96
N GLY A 301 -23.81 7.84 -5.02
CA GLY A 301 -24.69 8.77 -4.33
C GLY A 301 -26.12 8.73 -4.86
N SER A 302 -27.09 9.16 -4.07
CA SER A 302 -28.52 9.18 -4.44
C SER A 302 -28.81 9.90 -5.76
N ASN A 303 -28.03 10.92 -6.08
CA ASN A 303 -28.15 11.71 -7.31
C ASN A 303 -27.04 11.40 -8.32
N GLY A 304 -26.25 10.34 -8.10
CA GLY A 304 -25.11 10.00 -8.96
C GLY A 304 -23.97 11.02 -8.95
N THR A 305 -23.95 11.97 -8.02
CA THR A 305 -22.90 12.99 -7.88
C THR A 305 -21.94 12.68 -6.74
N TYR A 306 -20.71 13.15 -6.79
CA TYR A 306 -19.76 13.01 -5.69
C TYR A 306 -20.26 13.56 -4.36
N HIS A 307 -20.93 14.71 -4.39
CA HIS A 307 -21.47 15.35 -3.18
C HIS A 307 -22.69 14.64 -2.59
N SER A 308 -23.33 13.72 -3.31
CA SER A 308 -24.41 12.89 -2.81
C SER A 308 -23.95 11.57 -2.19
N VAL A 309 -22.65 11.23 -2.33
CA VAL A 309 -22.07 10.04 -1.68
C VAL A 309 -22.09 10.24 -0.16
N ARG A 310 -22.51 9.21 0.56
CA ARG A 310 -22.61 9.19 2.02
C ARG A 310 -21.79 8.05 2.57
N GLY A 311 -20.80 8.37 3.38
CA GLY A 311 -20.02 7.42 4.16
C GLY A 311 -20.78 6.93 5.40
N LEU A 312 -20.14 6.05 6.14
CA LEU A 312 -20.65 5.52 7.39
C LEU A 312 -21.01 6.64 8.36
N GLY A 313 -20.15 7.65 8.51
CA GLY A 313 -20.38 8.77 9.44
C GLY A 313 -21.71 9.49 9.20
N HIS A 314 -22.05 9.75 7.95
CA HIS A 314 -23.33 10.37 7.61
C HIS A 314 -24.54 9.44 7.88
N ARG A 315 -24.36 8.14 7.72
CA ARG A 315 -25.43 7.15 7.94
C ARG A 315 -25.75 6.98 9.43
N ILE A 316 -24.73 6.94 10.28
CA ILE A 316 -24.88 6.70 11.72
C ILE A 316 -25.09 7.98 12.53
N PHE A 317 -24.86 9.17 11.95
CA PHE A 317 -24.89 10.44 12.67
C PHE A 317 -26.12 10.64 13.55
N ASN A 318 -27.31 10.51 12.96
CA ASN A 318 -28.56 10.71 13.69
C ASN A 318 -28.77 9.65 14.79
N HIS A 319 -28.39 8.40 14.53
CA HIS A 319 -28.55 7.30 15.50
C HIS A 319 -27.63 7.52 16.71
N ILE A 320 -26.39 7.88 16.49
CA ILE A 320 -25.43 8.16 17.56
C ILE A 320 -25.86 9.40 18.38
N GLN A 321 -26.28 10.48 17.71
CA GLN A 321 -26.73 11.68 18.40
C GLN A 321 -27.96 11.40 19.27
N THR A 322 -28.92 10.63 18.75
CA THR A 322 -30.12 10.26 19.51
C THR A 322 -29.78 9.32 20.65
N SER A 323 -28.92 8.32 20.46
CA SER A 323 -28.43 7.43 21.52
C SER A 323 -27.79 8.18 22.65
N ASN A 324 -26.85 9.08 22.34
CA ASN A 324 -26.17 9.90 23.36
C ASN A 324 -27.17 10.79 24.13
N ARG A 325 -28.12 11.42 23.45
CA ARG A 325 -29.14 12.26 24.09
C ARG A 325 -30.06 11.46 25.01
N LEU A 326 -30.53 10.30 24.55
CA LEU A 326 -31.36 9.43 25.37
C LEU A 326 -30.64 8.94 26.63
N ARG A 327 -29.37 8.58 26.51
CA ARG A 327 -28.54 8.17 27.66
C ARG A 327 -28.31 9.32 28.63
N CYS A 328 -28.05 10.53 28.14
CA CYS A 328 -27.94 11.72 29.01
C CYS A 328 -29.25 11.95 29.77
N GLN A 329 -30.41 11.88 29.08
CA GLN A 329 -31.72 12.00 29.70
C GLN A 329 -32.02 10.88 30.72
N MET A 330 -31.56 9.64 30.46
CA MET A 330 -31.67 8.55 31.44
C MET A 330 -30.90 8.85 32.72
N ILE A 331 -29.67 9.37 32.58
CA ILE A 331 -28.81 9.73 33.71
C ILE A 331 -29.46 10.88 34.51
N ASP A 332 -29.92 11.94 33.83
CA ASP A 332 -30.63 13.04 34.46
C ASP A 332 -31.91 12.58 35.17
N GLY A 333 -32.67 11.69 34.52
CA GLY A 333 -33.87 11.09 35.11
C GLY A 333 -33.56 10.22 36.33
N ALA A 334 -32.47 9.45 36.29
CA ALA A 334 -32.03 8.64 37.42
C ALA A 334 -31.58 9.53 38.60
N MET A 335 -30.85 10.61 38.31
CA MET A 335 -30.46 11.61 39.30
C MET A 335 -31.69 12.28 39.95
N LEU A 336 -32.66 12.68 39.13
CA LEU A 336 -33.94 13.20 39.61
C LEU A 336 -34.71 12.16 40.41
N GLY A 337 -34.71 10.91 39.98
CA GLY A 337 -35.35 9.78 40.69
C GLY A 337 -34.75 9.54 42.07
N SER A 338 -33.44 9.72 42.24
CA SER A 338 -32.75 9.57 43.51
C SER A 338 -32.87 10.82 44.45
N ALA A 339 -33.23 11.96 43.87
CA ALA A 339 -33.40 13.18 44.71
C ALA A 339 -34.67 13.11 45.53
N VAL A 340 -34.64 13.47 46.79
CA VAL A 340 -35.80 13.63 47.64
C VAL A 340 -36.48 14.95 47.27
N MET A 341 -37.75 14.89 46.86
CA MET A 341 -38.57 16.08 46.66
C MET A 341 -39.33 16.37 47.91
N ILE A 342 -39.21 17.60 48.39
CA ILE A 342 -39.93 18.12 49.53
C ILE A 342 -40.82 19.26 49.10
N GLN A 343 -42.03 19.29 49.61
CA GLN A 343 -42.96 20.38 49.38
C GLN A 343 -43.28 21.04 50.68
N PRO A 344 -42.85 22.33 50.88
CA PRO A 344 -43.27 23.09 52.01
C PRO A 344 -44.73 23.48 51.92
N GLU A 345 -45.49 23.44 53.02
CA GLU A 345 -46.91 23.77 53.03
C GLU A 345 -47.16 25.27 52.85
N ASN A 346 -46.25 26.12 53.28
CA ASN A 346 -46.35 27.57 53.16
C ASN A 346 -44.98 28.25 53.09
N GLN A 347 -44.97 29.58 52.87
CA GLN A 347 -43.75 30.36 52.74
C GLN A 347 -42.86 30.31 54.01
N ARG A 348 -43.50 30.25 55.20
CA ARG A 348 -42.72 30.14 56.47
C ARG A 348 -42.00 28.79 56.55
N ALA A 349 -42.67 27.70 56.13
CA ALA A 349 -42.01 26.40 56.08
C ALA A 349 -40.84 26.35 55.08
N LEU A 350 -40.88 27.19 54.02
CA LEU A 350 -39.75 27.35 53.08
C LEU A 350 -38.59 28.10 53.74
N ASP A 351 -38.90 29.17 54.50
CA ASP A 351 -37.90 30.00 55.17
C ASP A 351 -37.26 29.29 56.37
N GLU A 352 -37.99 28.41 57.05
CA GLU A 352 -37.57 27.59 58.20
C GLU A 352 -37.05 26.22 57.82
N LEU A 353 -36.76 25.99 56.52
CA LEU A 353 -36.38 24.67 55.99
C LEU A 353 -35.00 24.25 56.54
N GLY A 354 -35.01 23.35 57.50
CA GLY A 354 -33.82 22.83 58.16
C GLY A 354 -33.77 21.32 58.09
N PHE A 355 -32.56 20.82 57.87
CA PHE A 355 -32.28 19.37 57.90
C PHE A 355 -31.41 19.08 59.14
N THR A 356 -31.91 18.21 60.00
CA THR A 356 -31.11 17.67 61.08
C THR A 356 -30.75 16.24 60.78
N TYR A 357 -29.42 15.98 60.69
CA TYR A 357 -28.91 14.63 60.41
C TYR A 357 -28.60 13.90 61.73
N TYR A 358 -29.16 12.71 61.85
CA TYR A 358 -28.83 11.74 62.89
C TYR A 358 -28.29 10.47 62.25
N GLY A 359 -27.00 10.49 61.99
CA GLY A 359 -26.37 9.36 61.28
C GLY A 359 -26.88 9.18 59.84
N ALA A 360 -27.54 8.08 59.59
CA ALA A 360 -28.15 7.78 58.28
C ALA A 360 -29.55 8.39 58.09
N TYR A 361 -30.10 9.03 59.10
CA TYR A 361 -31.48 9.58 59.08
C TYR A 361 -31.42 11.11 59.00
N ALA A 362 -32.27 11.66 58.14
CA ALA A 362 -32.53 13.09 58.05
C ALA A 362 -33.94 13.37 58.60
N VAL A 363 -34.07 14.26 59.55
CA VAL A 363 -35.35 14.73 60.07
C VAL A 363 -35.74 16.02 59.39
N LEU A 364 -36.95 16.06 58.83
CA LEU A 364 -37.50 17.22 58.14
C LEU A 364 -38.27 18.10 59.15
N SER A 365 -38.38 19.41 58.87
CA SER A 365 -39.24 20.32 59.63
C SER A 365 -40.69 19.87 59.56
N PRO A 366 -41.51 20.13 60.61
CA PRO A 366 -42.89 19.56 60.75
C PRO A 366 -43.85 19.93 59.61
N ASN A 367 -43.64 21.03 58.91
CA ASN A 367 -44.55 21.52 57.85
C ASN A 367 -43.98 21.25 56.44
N VAL A 368 -43.21 20.18 56.29
CA VAL A 368 -42.62 19.78 55.01
C VAL A 368 -42.97 18.34 54.69
N ASN A 369 -43.63 18.16 53.60
CA ASN A 369 -44.02 16.84 53.13
C ASN A 369 -43.05 16.30 52.07
N ILE A 370 -42.73 15.02 52.18
CA ILE A 370 -42.01 14.30 51.10
C ILE A 370 -43.04 13.93 50.05
N ILE A 371 -42.83 14.39 48.85
CA ILE A 371 -43.65 13.96 47.72
C ILE A 371 -43.17 12.60 47.25
N GLU A 372 -44.02 11.58 47.36
CA GLU A 372 -43.78 10.32 46.66
C GLU A 372 -43.82 10.57 45.16
N LYS A 373 -42.69 10.48 44.54
CA LYS A 373 -42.60 10.54 43.09
C LYS A 373 -43.22 9.25 42.50
N ALA A 374 -44.17 9.41 41.65
CA ALA A 374 -44.35 8.45 40.57
C ALA A 374 -43.04 8.52 39.72
N ALA A 375 -42.03 7.79 40.12
CA ALA A 375 -40.82 7.69 39.28
C ALA A 375 -41.27 7.19 37.90
N PRO A 376 -41.20 8.02 36.85
CA PRO A 376 -41.55 7.53 35.55
C PRO A 376 -40.61 6.34 35.29
N ASN A 377 -41.19 5.21 34.89
CA ASN A 377 -40.42 4.01 34.59
C ASN A 377 -39.66 4.27 33.28
N LEU A 378 -38.66 5.15 33.36
CA LEU A 378 -37.80 5.58 32.23
C LEU A 378 -37.15 4.38 31.56
N SER A 379 -36.88 3.33 32.34
CA SER A 379 -36.33 2.09 31.81
C SER A 379 -37.24 1.39 30.82
N THR A 380 -38.57 1.40 31.03
CA THR A 380 -39.53 0.72 30.15
C THR A 380 -39.74 1.44 28.81
N GLY A 381 -39.56 2.77 28.76
CA GLY A 381 -39.73 3.54 27.52
C GLY A 381 -38.43 3.74 26.75
N VAL A 382 -37.31 4.00 27.45
CA VAL A 382 -36.03 4.36 26.82
C VAL A 382 -35.22 3.13 26.40
N GLN A 383 -35.28 2.02 27.16
CA GLN A 383 -34.52 0.81 26.83
C GLN A 383 -34.90 0.18 25.49
N PRO A 384 -36.19 0.04 25.13
CA PRO A 384 -36.58 -0.43 23.79
C PRO A 384 -36.06 0.50 22.68
N ALA A 385 -36.13 1.83 22.88
CA ALA A 385 -35.62 2.79 21.90
C ALA A 385 -34.09 2.69 21.73
N LEU A 386 -33.34 2.50 22.82
CA LEU A 386 -31.89 2.26 22.74
C LEU A 386 -31.54 0.95 22.04
N ASN A 387 -32.32 -0.11 22.30
CA ASN A 387 -32.14 -1.39 21.61
C ASN A 387 -32.44 -1.28 20.11
N ASP A 388 -33.49 -0.55 19.72
CA ASP A 388 -33.77 -0.29 18.30
C ASP A 388 -32.65 0.50 17.64
N ILE A 389 -32.17 1.57 18.28
CA ILE A 389 -31.01 2.35 17.77
C ILE A 389 -29.77 1.47 17.65
N SER A 390 -29.50 0.60 18.62
CA SER A 390 -28.37 -0.33 18.55
C SER A 390 -28.48 -1.31 17.39
N ASN A 391 -29.67 -1.81 17.11
CA ASN A 391 -29.94 -2.64 15.94
C ASN A 391 -29.76 -1.87 14.64
N GLN A 392 -30.22 -0.64 14.55
CA GLN A 392 -30.03 0.22 13.37
C GLN A 392 -28.53 0.56 13.15
N LEU A 393 -27.79 0.79 14.22
CA LEU A 393 -26.34 0.98 14.14
C LEU A 393 -25.63 -0.28 13.63
N ALA A 394 -26.00 -1.45 14.14
CA ALA A 394 -25.46 -2.72 13.68
C ALA A 394 -25.70 -2.94 12.19
N LEU A 395 -26.92 -2.67 11.71
CA LEU A 395 -27.28 -2.78 10.29
C LEU A 395 -26.48 -1.80 9.41
N ASN A 396 -26.24 -0.58 9.88
CA ASN A 396 -25.50 0.43 9.10
C ASN A 396 -23.98 0.21 9.10
N THR A 397 -23.45 -0.51 10.08
CA THR A 397 -22.00 -0.75 10.24
C THR A 397 -21.57 -2.13 9.76
N ASP A 398 -22.49 -2.93 9.23
CA ASP A 398 -22.25 -4.33 8.84
C ASP A 398 -21.73 -5.20 10.00
N THR A 399 -21.89 -4.73 11.24
CA THR A 399 -21.42 -5.40 12.46
C THR A 399 -22.55 -6.17 13.17
N ILE A 400 -23.45 -6.76 12.41
CA ILE A 400 -24.60 -7.52 12.93
C ILE A 400 -24.18 -8.55 13.98
N SER A 401 -22.98 -9.11 13.82
CA SER A 401 -22.42 -10.09 14.76
C SER A 401 -21.99 -9.49 16.10
N THR A 402 -21.73 -8.17 16.18
CA THR A 402 -21.12 -7.55 17.37
C THR A 402 -22.14 -6.82 18.24
N TYR A 403 -23.26 -6.36 17.67
CA TYR A 403 -24.24 -5.47 18.35
C TYR A 403 -25.65 -6.03 18.51
N GLY A 404 -25.95 -7.18 17.94
CA GLY A 404 -27.30 -7.78 18.06
C GLY A 404 -27.60 -8.26 19.49
N PRO A 405 -28.78 -7.90 20.06
CA PRO A 405 -29.12 -8.24 21.44
C PRO A 405 -29.30 -9.73 21.71
N ASN A 406 -29.37 -10.56 20.68
CA ASN A 406 -29.59 -12.01 20.79
C ASN A 406 -28.38 -12.88 20.45
N GLN A 407 -27.19 -12.34 20.48
CA GLN A 407 -26.00 -13.09 20.01
C GLN A 407 -25.29 -13.91 21.06
N SER A 408 -25.74 -13.86 22.28
CA SER A 408 -25.29 -14.74 23.36
C SER A 408 -25.99 -16.11 23.38
N SER A 409 -26.63 -16.52 22.28
CA SER A 409 -27.12 -17.89 22.19
C SER A 409 -25.89 -18.81 22.05
N PRO A 410 -25.60 -19.64 23.07
CA PRO A 410 -24.47 -20.57 23.04
C PRO A 410 -24.61 -21.68 22.00
N TYR A 411 -25.67 -21.66 21.22
CA TYR A 411 -26.08 -22.70 20.26
C TYR A 411 -26.08 -22.23 18.80
N LYS A 412 -25.33 -21.18 18.42
CA LYS A 412 -25.19 -20.88 16.99
C LYS A 412 -24.46 -22.02 16.30
N ASN A 413 -25.14 -22.67 15.38
CA ASN A 413 -24.55 -23.72 14.56
C ASN A 413 -23.47 -23.10 13.65
N GLN A 414 -22.39 -23.83 13.37
CA GLN A 414 -21.28 -23.36 12.54
C GLN A 414 -21.76 -22.79 11.18
N MET A 415 -22.81 -23.37 10.59
CA MET A 415 -23.46 -22.86 9.38
C MET A 415 -24.11 -21.49 9.57
N GLN A 416 -24.70 -21.19 10.72
CA GLN A 416 -25.29 -19.87 10.99
C GLN A 416 -24.21 -18.80 11.14
N VAL A 417 -23.09 -19.14 11.76
CA VAL A 417 -21.95 -18.23 11.87
C VAL A 417 -21.38 -17.91 10.49
N VAL A 418 -21.24 -18.92 9.62
CA VAL A 418 -20.79 -18.74 8.23
C VAL A 418 -21.78 -17.91 7.43
N ALA A 419 -23.09 -18.15 7.57
CA ALA A 419 -24.13 -17.37 6.90
C ALA A 419 -24.15 -15.91 7.35
N ASP A 420 -24.02 -15.63 8.66
CA ASP A 420 -23.92 -14.27 9.19
C ASP A 420 -22.66 -13.55 8.68
N MET A 421 -21.54 -14.27 8.60
CA MET A 421 -20.30 -13.77 8.01
C MET A 421 -20.47 -13.47 6.50
N ASP A 422 -21.17 -14.32 5.76
CA ASP A 422 -21.42 -14.11 4.33
C ASP A 422 -22.29 -12.87 4.09
N VAL A 423 -23.34 -12.67 4.90
CA VAL A 423 -24.18 -11.46 4.82
C VAL A 423 -23.37 -10.20 5.14
N SER A 424 -22.56 -10.21 6.19
CA SER A 424 -21.66 -9.10 6.55
C SER A 424 -20.67 -8.80 5.43
N THR A 425 -20.07 -9.84 4.84
CA THR A 425 -19.14 -9.70 3.73
C THR A 425 -19.79 -9.15 2.47
N ARG A 426 -21.05 -9.50 2.19
CA ARG A 426 -21.80 -8.97 1.04
C ARG A 426 -22.17 -7.50 1.22
N LEU A 427 -22.57 -7.09 2.42
CA LEU A 427 -22.93 -5.70 2.70
C LEU A 427 -21.71 -4.76 2.60
N SER A 428 -20.54 -5.16 3.10
CA SER A 428 -19.31 -4.40 3.00
C SER A 428 -18.62 -4.56 1.63
N GLY A 429 -18.93 -5.64 0.90
CA GLY A 429 -18.23 -6.00 -0.34
C GLY A 429 -18.34 -4.95 -1.45
N ALA A 430 -19.45 -4.24 -1.54
CA ALA A 430 -19.64 -3.20 -2.56
C ALA A 430 -18.69 -2.01 -2.34
N SER A 431 -18.60 -1.50 -1.11
CA SER A 431 -17.70 -0.37 -0.78
C SER A 431 -16.23 -0.76 -0.89
N LEU A 432 -15.88 -1.99 -0.47
CA LEU A 432 -14.54 -2.56 -0.62
C LEU A 432 -14.14 -2.70 -2.10
N ASN A 433 -15.04 -3.18 -2.95
CA ASN A 433 -14.76 -3.30 -4.39
C ASN A 433 -14.51 -1.92 -5.05
N LEU A 434 -15.30 -0.90 -4.67
CA LEU A 434 -15.09 0.47 -5.15
C LEU A 434 -13.77 1.05 -4.63
N PHE A 435 -13.43 0.79 -3.37
CA PHE A 435 -12.14 1.18 -2.81
C PHE A 435 -10.99 0.53 -3.58
N TYR A 436 -11.05 -0.79 -3.82
CA TYR A 436 -10.02 -1.49 -4.60
C TYR A 436 -9.89 -1.00 -6.03
N ALA A 437 -11.00 -0.68 -6.69
CA ALA A 437 -10.95 -0.15 -8.04
C ALA A 437 -10.18 1.20 -8.09
N SER A 438 -10.42 2.07 -7.11
CA SER A 438 -9.69 3.34 -7.00
C SER A 438 -8.24 3.14 -6.54
N TRP A 439 -8.01 2.22 -5.59
CA TRP A 439 -6.68 1.85 -5.11
C TRP A 439 -5.81 1.28 -6.23
N ASN A 440 -6.39 0.43 -7.08
CA ASN A 440 -5.70 -0.10 -8.26
C ASN A 440 -5.29 1.01 -9.24
N ARG A 441 -6.14 2.01 -9.46
CA ARG A 441 -5.81 3.18 -10.31
C ARG A 441 -4.69 4.02 -9.70
N LEU A 442 -4.75 4.27 -8.39
CA LEU A 442 -3.70 4.99 -7.67
C LEU A 442 -2.35 4.26 -7.78
N LEU A 443 -2.32 2.96 -7.48
CA LEU A 443 -1.07 2.19 -7.54
C LEU A 443 -0.51 2.08 -8.96
N LYS A 444 -1.35 1.96 -9.98
CA LYS A 444 -0.91 2.05 -11.39
C LYS A 444 -0.20 3.37 -11.69
N GLU A 445 -0.76 4.48 -11.21
CA GLU A 445 -0.15 5.80 -11.40
C GLU A 445 1.16 5.91 -10.61
N VAL A 446 1.22 5.40 -9.39
CA VAL A 446 2.46 5.36 -8.60
C VAL A 446 3.54 4.55 -9.33
N VAL A 447 3.22 3.35 -9.82
CA VAL A 447 4.17 2.53 -10.61
C VAL A 447 4.62 3.28 -11.86
N ARG A 448 3.69 3.91 -12.60
CA ARG A 448 4.03 4.72 -13.79
C ARG A 448 5.03 5.82 -13.44
N ARG A 449 4.88 6.46 -12.30
CA ARG A 449 5.78 7.51 -11.82
C ARG A 449 7.13 6.97 -11.39
N ILE A 450 7.18 5.81 -10.74
CA ILE A 450 8.41 5.10 -10.38
C ILE A 450 9.18 4.73 -11.66
N VAL A 451 8.52 4.13 -12.64
CA VAL A 451 9.13 3.72 -13.92
C VAL A 451 9.64 4.93 -14.74
N LYS A 452 8.88 6.03 -14.77
CA LYS A 452 9.27 7.27 -15.46
C LYS A 452 10.15 8.20 -14.61
N GLY A 453 10.34 7.86 -13.35
CA GLY A 453 11.06 8.68 -12.38
C GLY A 453 12.52 8.88 -12.74
N LYS A 454 13.04 10.02 -12.32
CA LYS A 454 14.47 10.35 -12.50
C LYS A 454 15.25 9.85 -11.29
N LYS A 455 16.44 9.30 -11.52
CA LYS A 455 17.39 8.85 -10.47
C LYS A 455 17.86 9.95 -9.49
N ARG A 456 17.24 11.13 -9.51
CA ARG A 456 17.53 12.24 -8.58
C ARG A 456 16.93 12.05 -7.19
N ASP A 457 15.89 11.24 -7.08
CA ASP A 457 15.34 10.84 -5.78
C ASP A 457 16.20 9.70 -5.23
N ALA A 458 16.72 9.86 -4.01
CA ALA A 458 17.56 8.86 -3.37
C ALA A 458 16.83 7.52 -3.22
N ALA A 459 15.53 7.55 -2.88
CA ALA A 459 14.73 6.36 -2.74
C ALA A 459 14.52 5.61 -4.07
N LEU A 460 14.33 6.34 -5.19
CA LEU A 460 14.24 5.73 -6.50
C LEU A 460 15.61 5.19 -6.96
N SER A 461 16.70 5.89 -6.66
CA SER A 461 18.04 5.39 -6.95
C SER A 461 18.33 4.09 -6.22
N GLU A 462 17.96 4.00 -4.95
CA GLU A 462 18.10 2.78 -4.14
C GLU A 462 17.23 1.64 -4.72
N PHE A 463 15.99 1.92 -5.10
CA PHE A 463 15.09 0.95 -5.74
C PHE A 463 15.72 0.36 -7.00
N TYR A 464 16.27 1.19 -7.90
CA TYR A 464 16.92 0.71 -9.12
C TYR A 464 18.20 -0.11 -8.82
N ASN A 465 18.98 0.30 -7.82
CA ASN A 465 20.17 -0.44 -7.40
C ASN A 465 19.80 -1.82 -6.85
N ARG A 466 18.78 -1.92 -5.99
CA ARG A 466 18.31 -3.20 -5.44
C ARG A 466 17.73 -4.12 -6.51
N CYS A 467 17.02 -3.57 -7.50
CA CYS A 467 16.58 -4.34 -8.66
C CYS A 467 17.77 -4.88 -9.46
N ALA A 468 18.82 -4.05 -9.66
CA ALA A 468 20.03 -4.45 -10.38
C ALA A 468 20.83 -5.53 -9.63
N GLU A 469 20.98 -5.41 -8.30
CA GLU A 469 21.61 -6.41 -7.43
C GLU A 469 20.90 -7.77 -7.53
N ARG A 470 19.56 -7.77 -7.74
CA ARG A 470 18.74 -8.97 -7.94
C ARG A 470 18.63 -9.39 -9.41
N GLY A 471 19.48 -8.86 -10.30
CA GLY A 471 19.57 -9.25 -11.70
C GLY A 471 18.50 -8.66 -12.63
N VAL A 472 17.72 -7.66 -12.19
CA VAL A 472 16.73 -6.99 -13.04
C VAL A 472 17.34 -5.74 -13.68
N GLN A 473 17.37 -5.71 -15.01
CA GLN A 473 17.89 -4.57 -15.75
C GLN A 473 16.90 -3.38 -15.77
N GLU A 474 17.44 -2.18 -15.80
CA GLU A 474 16.63 -0.95 -15.91
C GLU A 474 15.78 -0.91 -17.18
N SER A 475 16.25 -1.52 -18.28
CA SER A 475 15.51 -1.66 -19.54
C SER A 475 14.21 -2.43 -19.33
N PHE A 476 14.22 -3.51 -18.56
CA PHE A 476 13.03 -4.29 -18.24
C PHE A 476 12.02 -3.45 -17.45
N ILE A 477 12.47 -2.71 -16.43
CA ILE A 477 11.59 -1.85 -15.61
C ILE A 477 10.90 -0.79 -16.50
N LYS A 478 11.62 -0.22 -17.48
CA LYS A 478 11.06 0.78 -18.41
C LYS A 478 10.08 0.20 -19.41
N THR A 479 10.12 -1.10 -19.68
CA THR A 479 9.22 -1.81 -20.62
C THR A 479 8.03 -2.48 -19.95
N LEU A 480 7.80 -2.25 -18.65
CA LEU A 480 6.66 -2.79 -17.91
C LEU A 480 5.32 -2.40 -18.55
N ASP A 481 4.41 -3.37 -18.67
CA ASP A 481 3.04 -3.13 -19.15
C ASP A 481 2.18 -2.53 -18.04
N LEU A 482 2.14 -1.21 -18.02
CA LEU A 482 1.35 -0.46 -17.04
C LEU A 482 -0.16 -0.76 -17.14
N ALA A 483 -0.66 -1.21 -18.29
CA ALA A 483 -2.07 -1.56 -18.43
C ALA A 483 -2.40 -2.85 -17.66
N LYS A 484 -1.49 -3.80 -17.64
CA LYS A 484 -1.63 -5.09 -16.94
C LYS A 484 -1.23 -5.03 -15.45
N THR A 485 -0.58 -3.95 -15.00
CA THR A 485 -0.25 -3.74 -13.60
C THR A 485 -1.53 -3.72 -12.74
N LYS A 486 -1.53 -4.42 -11.63
CA LYS A 486 -2.69 -4.55 -10.73
C LYS A 486 -2.29 -4.38 -9.26
N ALA A 487 -3.17 -3.79 -8.47
CA ALA A 487 -3.10 -3.91 -7.02
C ALA A 487 -3.46 -5.34 -6.62
N VAL A 488 -2.67 -5.93 -5.74
CA VAL A 488 -2.95 -7.28 -5.22
C VAL A 488 -4.13 -7.20 -4.26
N ARG A 489 -5.04 -8.13 -4.40
CA ARG A 489 -6.23 -8.23 -3.54
C ARG A 489 -6.01 -9.27 -2.44
N SER A 490 -6.29 -8.90 -1.21
CA SER A 490 -6.22 -9.81 -0.08
C SER A 490 -7.33 -10.88 -0.14
N ILE A 491 -7.00 -12.10 0.20
CA ILE A 491 -7.95 -13.20 0.34
C ILE A 491 -8.93 -12.87 1.48
N GLY A 492 -10.21 -13.20 1.33
CA GLY A 492 -11.23 -13.02 2.37
C GLY A 492 -11.60 -11.57 2.65
N ASN A 493 -11.46 -10.68 1.66
CA ASN A 493 -11.78 -9.24 1.77
C ASN A 493 -11.11 -8.54 2.96
N GLY A 494 -9.91 -8.98 3.36
CA GLY A 494 -9.10 -8.36 4.42
C GLY A 494 -9.46 -8.79 5.85
N SER A 495 -10.63 -9.34 6.11
CA SER A 495 -10.97 -9.85 7.44
C SER A 495 -10.14 -11.10 7.77
N TYR A 496 -9.47 -11.08 8.93
CA TYR A 496 -8.69 -12.22 9.42
C TYR A 496 -9.53 -13.51 9.50
N ALA A 497 -10.76 -13.41 10.02
CA ALA A 497 -11.67 -14.53 10.13
C ALA A 497 -12.08 -15.08 8.76
N ASN A 498 -12.50 -14.21 7.83
CA ASN A 498 -12.86 -14.62 6.48
C ASN A 498 -11.68 -15.22 5.71
N ARG A 499 -10.47 -14.70 5.92
CA ARG A 499 -9.24 -15.24 5.34
C ARG A 499 -8.96 -16.65 5.84
N LEU A 500 -9.09 -16.89 7.14
CA LEU A 500 -8.92 -18.24 7.71
C LEU A 500 -9.97 -19.22 7.17
N VAL A 501 -11.22 -18.78 7.00
CA VAL A 501 -12.29 -19.62 6.42
C VAL A 501 -11.94 -19.96 4.97
N ALA A 502 -11.61 -18.97 4.14
CA ALA A 502 -11.23 -19.17 2.75
C ALA A 502 -10.00 -20.09 2.60
N LEU A 503 -8.99 -19.91 3.44
CA LEU A 503 -7.79 -20.77 3.43
C LEU A 503 -8.11 -22.21 3.86
N ARG A 504 -9.04 -22.42 4.80
CA ARG A 504 -9.51 -23.76 5.16
C ARG A 504 -10.29 -24.43 4.03
N GLU A 505 -11.13 -23.68 3.31
CA GLU A 505 -11.84 -24.18 2.13
C GLU A 505 -10.84 -24.57 1.03
N LEU A 506 -9.82 -23.75 0.76
CA LEU A 506 -8.73 -24.08 -0.15
C LEU A 506 -7.94 -25.31 0.33
N GLN A 507 -7.71 -25.44 1.63
CA GLN A 507 -7.04 -26.60 2.22
C GLN A 507 -7.85 -27.89 1.99
N ALA A 508 -9.19 -27.84 2.04
CA ALA A 508 -10.03 -29.00 1.78
C ALA A 508 -9.91 -29.52 0.35
N ILE A 509 -9.61 -28.67 -0.61
CA ILE A 509 -9.40 -29.04 -2.02
C ILE A 509 -7.90 -29.14 -2.41
N SER A 510 -7.00 -28.99 -1.43
CA SER A 510 -5.55 -28.97 -1.67
C SER A 510 -4.99 -30.24 -2.31
N GLY A 511 -5.73 -31.35 -2.24
CA GLY A 511 -5.37 -32.61 -2.92
C GLY A 511 -5.32 -32.49 -4.46
N SER A 512 -6.04 -31.51 -5.04
CA SER A 512 -6.03 -31.24 -6.48
C SER A 512 -4.92 -30.28 -6.92
N PHE A 513 -4.18 -29.69 -5.98
CA PHE A 513 -3.10 -28.73 -6.28
C PHE A 513 -1.80 -29.49 -6.53
N ASP A 514 -0.96 -28.90 -7.38
CA ASP A 514 0.41 -29.33 -7.56
C ASP A 514 1.24 -29.10 -6.27
N GLU A 515 2.46 -29.57 -6.22
CA GLU A 515 3.31 -29.47 -5.05
C GLU A 515 3.61 -28.01 -4.68
N VAL A 516 3.80 -27.13 -5.69
CA VAL A 516 4.05 -25.71 -5.51
C VAL A 516 2.82 -25.02 -4.94
N GLY A 517 1.64 -25.30 -5.49
CA GLY A 517 0.38 -24.76 -4.98
C GLY A 517 0.09 -25.15 -3.54
N ARG A 518 0.40 -26.38 -3.15
CA ARG A 518 0.29 -26.83 -1.73
C ARG A 518 1.26 -26.12 -0.80
N LYS A 519 2.50 -25.91 -1.24
CA LYS A 519 3.50 -25.15 -0.46
C LYS A 519 3.08 -23.70 -0.29
N ASN A 520 2.60 -23.05 -1.35
CA ASN A 520 2.09 -21.68 -1.30
C ASN A 520 0.88 -21.57 -0.37
N LEU A 521 -0.08 -22.48 -0.45
CA LEU A 521 -1.23 -22.51 0.46
C LEU A 521 -0.80 -22.67 1.92
N THR A 522 0.16 -23.56 2.19
CA THR A 522 0.71 -23.74 3.55
C THR A 522 1.37 -22.46 4.04
N ARG A 523 2.13 -21.78 3.19
CA ARG A 523 2.74 -20.50 3.50
C ARG A 523 1.70 -19.44 3.82
N ASP A 524 0.63 -19.33 3.02
CA ASP A 524 -0.47 -18.38 3.24
C ASP A 524 -1.19 -18.65 4.57
N ILE A 525 -1.41 -19.91 4.93
CA ILE A 525 -2.00 -20.30 6.22
C ILE A 525 -1.07 -19.89 7.37
N VAL A 526 0.22 -20.16 7.26
CA VAL A 526 1.22 -19.81 8.28
C VAL A 526 1.33 -18.30 8.39
N SER A 527 1.51 -17.57 7.28
CA SER A 527 1.64 -16.11 7.28
C SER A 527 0.41 -15.41 7.87
N THR A 528 -0.77 -15.96 7.62
CA THR A 528 -2.02 -15.45 8.21
C THR A 528 -2.06 -15.61 9.73
N ARG A 529 -1.42 -16.65 10.29
CA ARG A 529 -1.45 -16.92 11.74
C ARG A 529 -0.33 -16.25 12.53
N VAL A 530 0.87 -16.19 11.96
CA VAL A 530 2.07 -15.73 12.68
C VAL A 530 2.67 -14.44 12.10
N GLY A 531 2.14 -13.95 10.99
CA GLY A 531 2.66 -12.80 10.26
C GLY A 531 3.70 -13.20 9.21
N HIS A 532 3.96 -12.29 8.25
CA HIS A 532 4.87 -12.56 7.13
C HIS A 532 6.32 -12.75 7.58
N ASP A 533 6.79 -11.97 8.56
CA ASP A 533 8.17 -12.01 9.05
C ASP A 533 8.54 -13.36 9.68
N LEU A 534 7.56 -14.02 10.32
CA LEU A 534 7.77 -15.32 10.92
C LEU A 534 7.40 -16.48 9.99
N ALA A 535 6.68 -16.22 8.91
CA ALA A 535 6.27 -17.23 7.96
C ALA A 535 7.47 -17.93 7.30
N ASP A 536 8.52 -17.18 7.00
CA ASP A 536 9.77 -17.72 6.42
C ASP A 536 10.46 -18.76 7.31
N ARG A 537 10.27 -18.67 8.63
CA ARG A 537 10.81 -19.67 9.57
C ARG A 537 10.06 -21.00 9.54
N TYR A 538 8.75 -20.99 9.29
CA TYR A 538 7.89 -22.18 9.36
C TYR A 538 7.56 -22.76 7.98
N ALA A 539 7.50 -21.91 6.98
CA ALA A 539 7.25 -22.26 5.59
C ALA A 539 8.15 -21.42 4.69
N PRO A 540 9.45 -21.73 4.65
CA PRO A 540 10.40 -20.99 3.81
C PRO A 540 9.96 -21.06 2.36
N VAL A 541 10.22 -20.00 1.60
CA VAL A 541 10.06 -20.02 0.14
C VAL A 541 10.98 -21.11 -0.38
N VAL A 542 10.42 -22.06 -1.11
CA VAL A 542 11.23 -23.13 -1.71
C VAL A 542 12.16 -22.48 -2.72
N GLU A 543 13.44 -22.55 -2.49
CA GLU A 543 14.48 -21.95 -3.32
C GLU A 543 14.41 -22.36 -4.81
N GLY A 544 13.70 -23.45 -5.13
CA GLY A 544 13.44 -23.84 -6.53
C GLY A 544 12.47 -22.94 -7.33
N THR A 545 11.82 -21.97 -6.70
CA THR A 545 10.89 -21.03 -7.38
C THR A 545 11.48 -19.63 -7.56
N ARG A 546 12.62 -19.34 -6.94
CA ARG A 546 13.37 -18.08 -7.14
C ARG A 546 14.77 -18.44 -7.63
N PRO A 547 15.04 -18.39 -8.93
CA PRO A 547 16.40 -18.54 -9.41
C PRO A 547 17.22 -17.39 -8.81
N THR A 548 18.21 -17.79 -8.06
CA THR A 548 19.24 -16.88 -7.56
C THR A 548 20.00 -16.29 -8.75
N ILE A 549 20.76 -15.21 -8.51
CA ILE A 549 21.68 -14.69 -9.53
C ILE A 549 22.58 -15.83 -10.02
N ASP A 550 23.00 -16.69 -9.09
CA ASP A 550 23.87 -17.85 -9.39
C ASP A 550 23.17 -18.90 -10.27
N SER A 551 21.86 -19.17 -10.11
CA SER A 551 21.12 -20.03 -11.05
C SER A 551 21.06 -19.47 -12.46
N LYS A 552 20.97 -18.13 -12.61
CA LYS A 552 21.01 -17.49 -13.93
C LYS A 552 22.40 -17.51 -14.55
N ILE A 553 23.45 -17.33 -13.74
CA ILE A 553 24.82 -17.48 -14.18
C ILE A 553 25.02 -18.92 -14.64
N ALA A 554 24.61 -19.92 -13.85
CA ALA A 554 24.68 -21.32 -14.18
C ALA A 554 23.93 -21.67 -15.50
N TYR A 555 22.77 -21.06 -15.72
CA TYR A 555 22.03 -21.22 -16.99
C TYR A 555 22.82 -20.66 -18.19
N LEU A 556 23.44 -19.48 -18.05
CA LEU A 556 24.28 -18.91 -19.11
C LEU A 556 25.55 -19.75 -19.32
N GLU A 557 26.11 -20.31 -18.26
CA GLU A 557 27.22 -21.24 -18.31
C GLU A 557 26.84 -22.54 -19.03
N ASN A 558 25.62 -23.04 -18.83
CA ASN A 558 25.10 -24.19 -19.57
C ASN A 558 25.13 -23.98 -21.09
N GLN A 559 24.91 -22.76 -21.58
CA GLN A 559 25.02 -22.45 -23.00
C GLN A 559 26.48 -22.57 -23.48
N GLN A 560 27.42 -22.03 -22.70
CA GLN A 560 28.85 -22.12 -23.03
C GLN A 560 29.38 -23.55 -22.92
N LEU A 561 28.97 -24.27 -21.88
CA LEU A 561 29.31 -25.68 -21.67
C LEU A 561 28.74 -26.56 -22.78
N SER A 562 27.53 -26.26 -23.29
CA SER A 562 26.93 -27.00 -24.42
C SER A 562 27.65 -26.76 -25.77
N GLU A 563 28.38 -25.65 -25.89
CA GLU A 563 29.28 -25.38 -27.01
C GLU A 563 30.68 -26.00 -26.82
N GLY A 564 30.92 -26.70 -25.71
CA GLY A 564 32.18 -27.33 -25.40
C GLY A 564 33.22 -26.35 -24.84
N ILE A 565 32.80 -25.18 -24.37
CA ILE A 565 33.68 -24.18 -23.78
C ILE A 565 33.76 -24.42 -22.28
N SER A 566 35.00 -24.64 -21.76
CA SER A 566 35.22 -24.82 -20.33
C SER A 566 35.05 -23.50 -19.58
N VAL A 567 34.21 -23.49 -18.55
CA VAL A 567 33.94 -22.32 -17.69
C VAL A 567 34.62 -22.52 -16.33
N PRO A 568 35.40 -21.52 -15.81
CA PRO A 568 36.05 -21.65 -14.51
C PRO A 568 35.04 -21.51 -13.36
N VAL A 569 35.15 -22.37 -12.34
CA VAL A 569 34.35 -22.30 -11.11
C VAL A 569 34.93 -21.22 -10.17
N VAL A 570 34.09 -20.28 -9.72
CA VAL A 570 34.50 -19.20 -8.83
C VAL A 570 34.10 -19.54 -7.39
N SER A 571 35.02 -19.43 -6.45
CA SER A 571 34.82 -19.83 -5.04
C SER A 571 33.77 -19.01 -4.27
N THR A 572 33.28 -17.92 -4.82
CA THR A 572 32.25 -17.03 -4.20
C THR A 572 30.84 -17.31 -4.66
N GLU A 573 30.63 -18.26 -5.55
CA GLU A 573 29.34 -18.66 -6.10
C GLU A 573 28.58 -19.61 -5.18
N LEU A 574 27.26 -19.58 -5.28
CA LEU A 574 26.38 -20.55 -4.62
C LEU A 574 26.41 -21.91 -5.37
N HIS A 575 27.43 -22.71 -5.10
CA HIS A 575 27.68 -23.98 -5.79
C HIS A 575 26.48 -24.93 -5.80
N ALA A 576 25.61 -24.87 -4.78
CA ALA A 576 24.37 -25.66 -4.73
C ALA A 576 23.38 -25.23 -5.83
N ALA A 577 23.27 -23.92 -6.12
CA ALA A 577 22.42 -23.41 -7.19
C ALA A 577 22.99 -23.80 -8.58
N HIS A 578 24.30 -23.74 -8.74
CA HIS A 578 24.98 -24.18 -9.97
C HIS A 578 24.74 -25.68 -10.23
N LEU A 579 24.94 -26.56 -9.25
CA LEU A 579 24.68 -27.99 -9.41
C LEU A 579 23.22 -28.30 -9.75
N ALA A 580 22.26 -27.57 -9.13
CA ALA A 580 20.85 -27.76 -9.41
C ALA A 580 20.46 -27.44 -10.87
N GLU A 581 21.21 -26.56 -11.54
CA GLU A 581 20.98 -26.19 -12.96
C GLU A 581 21.85 -27.02 -13.92
N HIS A 582 23.08 -27.36 -13.54
CA HIS A 582 24.00 -28.11 -14.42
C HIS A 582 23.64 -29.59 -14.55
N ILE A 583 23.17 -30.25 -13.45
CA ILE A 583 22.82 -31.67 -13.49
C ILE A 583 21.67 -31.97 -14.49
N PRO A 584 20.53 -31.23 -14.50
CA PRO A 584 19.49 -31.43 -15.49
C PRO A 584 19.96 -31.15 -16.91
N ALA A 585 20.80 -30.12 -17.12
CA ALA A 585 21.33 -29.78 -18.43
C ALA A 585 22.23 -30.90 -18.98
N LEU A 586 23.13 -31.45 -18.16
CA LEU A 586 23.95 -32.62 -18.51
C LEU A 586 23.10 -33.85 -18.82
N THR A 587 22.08 -34.10 -17.98
CA THR A 587 21.18 -35.27 -18.17
C THR A 587 20.41 -35.13 -19.47
N GLY A 588 19.91 -33.93 -19.81
CA GLY A 588 19.23 -33.67 -21.09
C GLY A 588 20.13 -33.84 -22.29
N LEU A 589 21.42 -33.43 -22.19
CA LEU A 589 22.40 -33.65 -23.28
C LEU A 589 22.67 -35.12 -23.50
N ILE A 590 22.77 -35.91 -22.43
CA ILE A 590 22.95 -37.37 -22.51
C ILE A 590 21.72 -38.05 -23.11
N GLU A 591 20.52 -37.62 -22.78
CA GLU A 591 19.28 -38.14 -23.37
C GLU A 591 19.19 -37.84 -24.87
N GLN A 592 19.58 -36.64 -25.30
CA GLN A 592 19.65 -36.28 -26.73
C GLN A 592 20.64 -37.14 -27.48
N LEU A 593 21.76 -37.48 -26.88
CA LEU A 593 22.75 -38.40 -27.48
C LEU A 593 22.19 -39.83 -27.56
N ASN A 594 21.54 -40.34 -26.52
CA ASN A 594 20.94 -41.66 -26.49
C ASN A 594 19.79 -41.85 -27.47
N THR A 595 19.02 -40.78 -27.74
CA THR A 595 17.91 -40.80 -28.71
C THR A 595 18.40 -40.57 -30.15
N GLY A 596 19.70 -40.35 -30.35
CA GLY A 596 20.29 -40.12 -31.68
C GLY A 596 19.94 -38.77 -32.29
N GLN A 597 19.46 -37.83 -31.49
CA GLN A 597 19.12 -36.46 -31.93
C GLN A 597 20.33 -35.55 -32.02
N ALA A 598 21.42 -35.92 -31.34
CA ALA A 598 22.65 -35.14 -31.31
C ALA A 598 23.82 -35.91 -31.96
N ASP A 599 24.69 -35.18 -32.66
CA ASP A 599 25.86 -35.73 -33.31
C ASP A 599 26.97 -36.03 -32.26
N PRO A 600 27.45 -37.31 -32.18
CA PRO A 600 28.52 -37.67 -31.23
C PRO A 600 29.80 -36.82 -31.33
N LEU A 601 30.15 -36.33 -32.52
CA LEU A 601 31.31 -35.49 -32.76
C LEU A 601 31.18 -34.10 -32.14
N GLN A 602 29.97 -33.56 -32.15
CA GLN A 602 29.70 -32.23 -31.59
C GLN A 602 29.45 -32.25 -30.09
N VAL A 603 28.87 -33.34 -29.56
CA VAL A 603 28.47 -33.45 -28.16
C VAL A 603 29.63 -33.88 -27.26
N LEU A 604 30.61 -34.59 -27.75
CA LEU A 604 31.73 -35.06 -26.92
C LEU A 604 32.50 -33.93 -26.19
N PRO A 605 32.84 -32.80 -26.85
CA PRO A 605 33.45 -31.66 -26.12
C PRO A 605 32.55 -31.06 -25.06
N ALA A 606 31.24 -30.98 -25.34
CA ALA A 606 30.24 -30.45 -24.39
C ALA A 606 30.13 -31.36 -23.14
N LEU A 607 30.05 -32.68 -23.33
CA LEU A 607 30.01 -33.64 -22.22
C LEU A 607 31.27 -33.55 -21.34
N GLN A 608 32.41 -33.34 -21.93
CA GLN A 608 33.67 -33.16 -21.19
C GLN A 608 33.68 -31.85 -20.41
N ALA A 609 33.21 -30.78 -21.01
CA ALA A 609 33.12 -29.47 -20.35
C ALA A 609 32.14 -29.50 -19.15
N PHE A 610 30.96 -30.10 -19.32
CA PHE A 610 30.03 -30.30 -18.20
C PHE A 610 30.59 -31.19 -17.10
N TYR A 611 31.24 -32.30 -17.48
CA TYR A 611 31.84 -33.21 -16.51
C TYR A 611 32.87 -32.49 -15.63
N GLU A 612 33.80 -31.76 -16.23
CA GLU A 612 34.86 -31.04 -15.50
C GLU A 612 34.27 -29.97 -14.61
N HIS A 613 33.31 -29.18 -15.13
CA HIS A 613 32.68 -28.09 -14.37
C HIS A 613 31.86 -28.59 -13.18
N ILE A 614 31.01 -29.63 -13.38
CA ILE A 614 30.21 -30.23 -12.32
C ILE A 614 31.10 -30.93 -11.28
N ALA A 615 32.18 -31.58 -11.69
CA ALA A 615 33.10 -32.21 -10.77
C ALA A 615 33.78 -31.18 -9.85
N MET A 616 34.27 -30.08 -10.39
CA MET A 616 34.86 -28.98 -9.60
C MET A 616 33.85 -28.31 -8.67
N THR A 617 32.62 -28.09 -9.14
CA THR A 617 31.55 -27.50 -8.34
C THR A 617 31.11 -28.43 -7.19
N ALA A 618 31.04 -29.74 -7.44
CA ALA A 618 30.69 -30.74 -6.43
C ALA A 618 31.83 -30.89 -5.36
N GLU A 619 33.08 -30.71 -5.74
CA GLU A 619 34.22 -30.71 -4.82
C GLU A 619 34.17 -29.56 -3.83
N GLN A 620 33.74 -28.38 -4.26
CA GLN A 620 33.55 -27.21 -3.37
C GLN A 620 32.45 -27.44 -2.31
N LEU A 621 31.46 -28.29 -2.60
CA LEU A 621 30.36 -28.63 -1.68
C LEU A 621 30.63 -29.87 -0.82
N ALA A 622 31.70 -30.61 -1.07
CA ALA A 622 31.97 -31.91 -0.47
C ALA A 622 32.14 -31.89 1.08
N GLY A 623 32.16 -30.71 1.70
CA GLY A 623 32.26 -30.53 3.16
C GLY A 623 30.97 -30.09 3.85
N ASP A 624 29.88 -29.85 3.13
CA ASP A 624 28.63 -29.36 3.69
C ASP A 624 27.61 -30.52 3.95
N PRO A 625 27.31 -30.85 5.23
CA PRO A 625 26.37 -31.91 5.53
C PRO A 625 24.94 -31.65 5.04
N MET A 626 24.57 -30.38 4.86
CA MET A 626 23.23 -30.00 4.38
C MET A 626 23.03 -30.26 2.88
N GLN A 627 24.12 -30.39 2.14
CA GLN A 627 24.09 -30.55 0.67
C GLN A 627 24.52 -31.98 0.24
N GLU A 628 24.63 -32.92 1.16
CA GLU A 628 25.07 -34.30 0.90
C GLU A 628 24.19 -35.02 -0.14
N GLY A 629 22.85 -34.71 -0.16
CA GLY A 629 21.92 -35.24 -1.14
C GLY A 629 22.20 -34.74 -2.56
N LEU A 630 22.53 -33.47 -2.74
CA LEU A 630 22.82 -32.86 -4.03
C LEU A 630 24.19 -33.30 -4.56
N VAL A 631 25.18 -33.39 -3.68
CA VAL A 631 26.50 -33.95 -4.00
C VAL A 631 26.39 -35.43 -4.41
N GLY A 632 25.47 -36.17 -3.81
CA GLY A 632 25.16 -37.56 -4.18
C GLY A 632 24.58 -37.65 -5.59
N GLN A 633 23.64 -36.78 -5.94
CA GLN A 633 23.07 -36.67 -7.31
C GLN A 633 24.13 -36.26 -8.34
N ALA A 634 25.00 -35.28 -8.01
CA ALA A 634 26.09 -34.88 -8.86
C ALA A 634 27.04 -36.05 -9.16
N LYS A 635 27.43 -36.84 -8.14
CA LYS A 635 28.28 -38.02 -8.32
C LYS A 635 27.64 -39.05 -9.23
N GLN A 636 26.34 -39.34 -9.09
CA GLN A 636 25.62 -40.24 -9.97
C GLN A 636 25.58 -39.71 -11.42
N ALA A 637 25.31 -38.43 -11.61
CA ALA A 637 25.31 -37.81 -12.93
C ALA A 637 26.70 -37.88 -13.59
N LEU A 638 27.78 -37.64 -12.80
CA LEU A 638 29.15 -37.71 -13.25
C LEU A 638 29.55 -39.15 -13.65
N GLN A 639 29.19 -40.16 -12.86
CA GLN A 639 29.44 -41.55 -13.20
C GLN A 639 28.79 -41.94 -14.53
N TYR A 640 27.53 -41.50 -14.76
CA TYR A 640 26.82 -41.75 -15.99
C TYR A 640 27.43 -40.99 -17.19
N ALA A 641 27.84 -39.74 -16.94
CA ALA A 641 28.54 -38.96 -17.96
C ALA A 641 29.90 -39.54 -18.35
N GLU A 642 30.67 -40.05 -17.40
CA GLU A 642 31.96 -40.72 -17.67
C GLU A 642 31.78 -41.96 -18.54
N GLU A 643 30.78 -42.78 -18.25
CA GLU A 643 30.43 -43.95 -19.10
C GLU A 643 30.06 -43.51 -20.53
N MET A 644 29.26 -42.44 -20.64
CA MET A 644 28.85 -41.90 -21.93
C MET A 644 30.00 -41.29 -22.73
N ILE A 645 30.90 -40.53 -22.05
CA ILE A 645 32.13 -39.98 -22.66
C ILE A 645 32.99 -41.11 -23.23
N ASN A 646 33.19 -42.19 -22.46
CA ASN A 646 33.97 -43.34 -22.89
C ASN A 646 33.34 -44.07 -24.10
N ASN A 647 32.00 -44.23 -24.10
CA ASN A 647 31.30 -44.88 -25.21
C ASN A 647 31.29 -44.00 -26.45
N THR A 648 31.04 -42.70 -26.31
CA THR A 648 31.03 -41.74 -27.42
C THR A 648 32.43 -41.56 -28.02
N SER A 649 33.47 -41.52 -27.19
CA SER A 649 34.86 -41.48 -27.66
C SER A 649 35.22 -42.70 -28.51
N LYS A 650 34.81 -43.91 -28.11
CA LYS A 650 34.99 -45.12 -28.95
C LYS A 650 34.22 -45.07 -30.27
N GLN A 651 33.00 -44.54 -30.26
CA GLN A 651 32.20 -44.34 -31.48
C GLN A 651 32.83 -43.32 -32.41
N VAL A 652 33.32 -42.19 -31.89
CA VAL A 652 34.02 -41.17 -32.67
C VAL A 652 35.31 -41.75 -33.27
N GLN A 653 36.12 -42.50 -32.50
CA GLN A 653 37.32 -43.16 -32.99
C GLN A 653 36.99 -44.20 -34.08
N LYS A 654 35.87 -44.94 -33.92
CA LYS A 654 35.42 -45.89 -34.95
C LYS A 654 35.00 -45.17 -36.21
N MET A 655 34.19 -44.11 -36.14
CA MET A 655 33.80 -43.29 -37.28
C MET A 655 35.00 -42.65 -37.98
N GLN A 656 36.01 -42.18 -37.23
CA GLN A 656 37.24 -41.63 -37.80
C GLN A 656 38.04 -42.73 -38.54
N ARG A 657 38.13 -43.99 -38.02
CA ARG A 657 38.76 -45.09 -38.70
C ARG A 657 37.99 -45.53 -39.95
N GLU A 658 36.68 -45.63 -39.88
CA GLU A 658 35.84 -45.94 -41.02
C GLU A 658 35.91 -44.84 -42.12
N ALA A 659 35.99 -43.57 -41.73
CA ALA A 659 36.21 -42.46 -42.63
C ALA A 659 37.62 -42.50 -43.27
N ALA A 660 38.64 -42.91 -42.52
CA ALA A 660 39.99 -43.10 -43.01
C ALA A 660 40.15 -44.33 -43.91
N GLU A 661 39.40 -45.42 -43.68
CA GLU A 661 39.33 -46.61 -44.50
C GLU A 661 38.47 -46.43 -45.78
N ALA A 662 37.44 -45.61 -45.75
CA ALA A 662 36.55 -45.30 -46.89
C ALA A 662 37.18 -44.26 -47.84
N GLY A 663 38.11 -43.42 -47.37
CA GLY A 663 38.86 -42.46 -48.15
C GLY A 663 40.19 -43.06 -48.55
N GLY A 664 40.25 -43.83 -49.65
CA GLY A 664 41.50 -44.21 -50.31
C GLY A 664 42.35 -42.96 -50.54
N LEU A 665 43.56 -42.93 -49.94
CA LEU A 665 44.59 -41.93 -50.02
C LEU A 665 44.40 -40.75 -50.97
N PRO A 666 44.51 -39.53 -50.52
CA PRO A 666 45.59 -38.71 -50.97
C PRO A 666 46.50 -38.26 -49.82
N GLU A 667 47.74 -38.14 -50.17
CA GLU A 667 48.84 -37.60 -49.40
C GLU A 667 48.54 -36.24 -48.75
N GLU A 668 49.13 -36.09 -47.57
CA GLU A 668 49.55 -34.81 -46.99
C GLU A 668 48.67 -33.59 -47.16
N GLY A 669 47.88 -33.31 -46.13
CA GLY A 669 47.23 -32.05 -45.97
C GLY A 669 46.43 -32.00 -44.66
N GLY A 670 47.05 -32.33 -43.53
CA GLY A 670 46.50 -32.08 -42.22
C GLY A 670 46.26 -30.59 -42.05
N ASP A 671 44.98 -30.22 -41.81
CA ASP A 671 44.63 -28.82 -41.57
C ASP A 671 45.40 -28.32 -40.32
N PRO A 672 46.42 -27.47 -40.45
CA PRO A 672 47.25 -27.06 -39.34
C PRO A 672 46.49 -26.28 -38.27
N ALA A 673 45.26 -25.88 -38.54
CA ALA A 673 44.35 -25.20 -37.59
C ALA A 673 43.72 -26.15 -36.58
N MET A 674 43.55 -27.44 -36.94
CA MET A 674 42.93 -28.42 -36.04
C MET A 674 43.94 -29.05 -35.07
N ASP A 675 45.17 -29.30 -35.57
CA ASP A 675 46.31 -29.74 -34.74
C ASP A 675 46.79 -28.62 -33.79
N ALA A 676 46.76 -27.35 -34.25
CA ALA A 676 47.07 -26.21 -33.42
C ALA A 676 46.05 -26.02 -32.31
N LYS A 677 44.75 -26.22 -32.54
CA LYS A 677 43.71 -26.16 -31.53
C LYS A 677 43.80 -27.31 -30.52
N MET A 678 44.18 -28.51 -30.97
CA MET A 678 44.35 -29.65 -30.08
C MET A 678 45.62 -29.51 -29.24
N GLN A 679 46.69 -28.98 -29.78
CA GLN A 679 47.89 -28.63 -29.03
C GLN A 679 47.67 -27.46 -28.08
N GLU A 680 46.91 -26.44 -28.47
CA GLU A 680 46.52 -25.33 -27.60
C GLU A 680 45.64 -25.79 -26.44
N HIS A 681 44.76 -26.74 -26.68
CA HIS A 681 43.88 -27.31 -25.62
C HIS A 681 44.69 -28.21 -24.68
N GLN A 682 45.63 -29.02 -25.17
CA GLN A 682 46.52 -29.80 -24.34
C GLN A 682 47.48 -28.89 -23.52
N MET A 683 47.95 -27.80 -24.10
CA MET A 683 48.80 -26.84 -23.41
C MET A 683 48.04 -26.07 -22.33
N LYS A 684 46.77 -25.69 -22.59
CA LYS A 684 45.88 -25.09 -21.58
C LYS A 684 45.53 -26.06 -20.44
N MET A 685 45.34 -27.34 -20.74
CA MET A 685 45.14 -28.37 -19.74
C MET A 685 46.37 -28.56 -18.85
N GLN A 686 47.57 -28.62 -19.43
CA GLN A 686 48.84 -28.69 -18.68
C GLN A 686 49.07 -27.45 -17.83
N MET A 687 48.75 -26.25 -18.33
CA MET A 687 48.83 -25.01 -17.53
C MET A 687 47.83 -24.96 -16.40
N ALA A 688 46.59 -25.47 -16.60
CA ALA A 688 45.59 -25.57 -15.56
C ALA A 688 45.97 -26.58 -14.45
N GLN A 689 46.58 -27.71 -14.83
CA GLN A 689 47.12 -28.68 -13.88
C GLN A 689 48.32 -28.12 -13.10
N GLN A 690 49.26 -27.43 -13.76
CA GLN A 690 50.37 -26.77 -13.08
C GLN A 690 49.89 -25.65 -12.13
N LYS A 691 48.85 -24.92 -12.50
CA LYS A 691 48.27 -23.87 -11.66
C LYS A 691 47.57 -24.47 -10.43
N ALA A 692 46.83 -25.58 -10.60
CA ALA A 692 46.20 -26.31 -9.51
C ALA A 692 47.22 -26.93 -8.55
N GLU A 693 48.34 -27.49 -9.08
CA GLU A 693 49.45 -27.95 -8.26
C GLU A 693 50.17 -26.80 -7.50
N LEU A 694 50.33 -25.67 -8.12
CA LEU A 694 50.92 -24.47 -7.50
C LEU A 694 50.01 -23.92 -6.40
N ASP A 695 48.72 -23.89 -6.61
CA ASP A 695 47.72 -23.46 -5.60
C ASP A 695 47.63 -24.48 -4.44
N MET A 696 47.78 -25.77 -4.69
CA MET A 696 47.88 -26.77 -3.63
C MET A 696 49.18 -26.59 -2.82
N GLN A 697 50.32 -26.34 -3.44
CA GLN A 697 51.56 -26.07 -2.74
C GLN A 697 51.50 -24.76 -1.93
N LEU A 698 50.83 -23.75 -2.41
CA LEU A 698 50.61 -22.49 -1.69
C LEU A 698 49.63 -22.67 -0.49
N LYS A 699 48.65 -23.59 -0.57
CA LYS A 699 47.77 -23.94 0.56
C LYS A 699 48.44 -24.82 1.60
N GLN A 700 49.46 -25.60 1.25
CA GLN A 700 50.28 -26.39 2.20
C GLN A 700 51.36 -25.57 2.89
N ALA A 701 51.72 -24.41 2.33
CA ALA A 701 52.72 -23.50 2.90
C ALA A 701 52.11 -22.39 3.80
N LYS A 702 50.80 -22.32 3.90
CA LYS A 702 50.04 -21.50 4.89
C LYS A 702 49.47 -22.38 5.99
#